data_9779554569273112ca41c3b9cad646cf
#
_entry.id   9779554569273112ca41c3b9cad646cf
#
_cell.length_a   1.000
_cell.length_b   1.000
_cell.length_c   1.000
_cell.angle_alpha   90.00
_cell.angle_beta   90.00
_cell.angle_gamma   90.00
#
_symmetry.space_group_name_H-M   'P 1'
#
loop_
_entity.id
_entity.type
_entity.pdbx_description
1 polymer ?
#
loop_
_entity_poly.entity_id
_entity_poly.type
_entity_poly.pdbx_seq_one_letter_code
_entity_poly.pdbx_strand_id
1 'polypeptide(L)'
;MPRAHRIEDYRNFGIMAHIDAGKTTTTERVLYYTGKSHKMGEVHEGAATMDWMEQEQERGITITSAATTCLWTGKRLNIIDTPGHVDFTIEVERSLRVLDGAVCVLDGNQGVEPQTETVWRQADKYNVPRVVFVNKMDKIGADFFKCVDDLVTRVAANPVCIQLPIGAEGGFKGIIDLIRLKAVVWDDESLGAKYHDEEIPEHLRSQAEEYRERLVEVAVEFDDEVMTAYLEGKEPDQATLKRLIRKAVIGRKFVPVLCGSAFKNKGVQPLLDAVVDFLPSPVDRGAIKGIDPRTDREVVRRPSDDDPVAVLAFKIMDDPFVGTITFCRIYSGKLESGMGLLNSTKDRKERVGRMLLMHANSREDIKEAYAGDIVALASLKEVRTGDTLCDPQKPVVLEKMEFPDPVIEIAIEPKSKADQEKLGVALAKLAAEDPSFRVSTDPESGQTILKGMGELHLDIKVDILKRSYKVEANIGAPQVAYRERITRKVTKDYVHKKQTGGSGQFARVKIVVEPMPAASGFTFENKIVGGAVPKEYIPGVEKGLQSVLGSGVLAGFPVVDLKVTLVDGQYHDVDSSALAFEIAARAALREALREGGSVLLEPIMKVEAVTPEEYTGSVIGDLNSRRGQIQGQDMRGNANVISAMVPLANMFGYVNTLRSMTQGRATFTMQFDHYEQVPSNVAQEVQAKYA
;
A
#
# COMPACT_ATOMS: atom_id res chain seq x y z
N MET A 1 1.85 24.99 25.24
CA MET A 1 1.19 24.30 26.40
C MET A 1 1.75 22.90 26.51
N PRO A 2 1.75 22.25 27.68
CA PRO A 2 2.10 20.83 27.74
C PRO A 2 1.10 20.04 26.90
N ARG A 3 1.57 18.93 26.28
CA ARG A 3 0.70 18.05 25.46
C ARG A 3 -0.47 17.51 26.30
N ALA A 4 -1.64 17.39 25.68
CA ALA A 4 -2.87 16.98 26.38
C ALA A 4 -2.84 15.50 26.81
N HIS A 5 -2.16 14.64 26.06
CA HIS A 5 -2.03 13.21 26.31
C HIS A 5 -0.56 12.83 26.24
N ARG A 6 -0.10 11.92 27.09
CA ARG A 6 1.27 11.39 27.01
C ARG A 6 1.42 10.55 25.74
N ILE A 7 2.64 10.47 25.21
CA ILE A 7 2.91 9.74 23.96
C ILE A 7 2.62 8.23 24.09
N GLU A 8 2.76 7.67 25.30
CA GLU A 8 2.42 6.28 25.61
C GLU A 8 0.92 6.00 25.53
N ASP A 9 0.10 7.05 25.62
CA ASP A 9 -1.37 6.97 25.57
C ASP A 9 -1.92 7.07 24.14
N TYR A 10 -1.05 7.14 23.13
CA TYR A 10 -1.43 7.19 21.73
C TYR A 10 -1.52 5.78 21.12
N ARG A 11 -2.50 5.58 20.24
CA ARG A 11 -2.60 4.43 19.35
C ARG A 11 -2.85 4.92 17.93
N ASN A 12 -1.82 4.80 17.10
CA ASN A 12 -1.92 5.11 15.67
C ASN A 12 -2.12 3.80 14.94
N PHE A 13 -3.34 3.50 14.55
CA PHE A 13 -3.64 2.24 13.93
C PHE A 13 -4.50 2.38 12.67
N GLY A 14 -4.38 1.41 11.80
CA GLY A 14 -5.19 1.29 10.60
C GLY A 14 -6.13 0.12 10.67
N ILE A 15 -7.22 0.21 9.92
CA ILE A 15 -8.13 -0.90 9.71
C ILE A 15 -7.90 -1.43 8.31
N MET A 16 -7.42 -2.66 8.22
CA MET A 16 -7.14 -3.37 6.98
C MET A 16 -8.09 -4.54 6.79
N ALA A 17 -8.58 -4.73 5.58
CA ALA A 17 -9.56 -5.77 5.28
C ALA A 17 -9.62 -6.05 3.79
N HIS A 18 -10.16 -7.21 3.42
CA HIS A 18 -10.66 -7.46 2.07
C HIS A 18 -11.91 -6.60 1.77
N ILE A 19 -12.21 -6.40 0.48
CA ILE A 19 -13.45 -5.76 0.04
C ILE A 19 -14.63 -6.50 0.66
N ASP A 20 -15.62 -5.75 1.10
CA ASP A 20 -16.84 -6.28 1.74
C ASP A 20 -16.64 -7.07 3.05
N ALA A 21 -15.44 -7.15 3.64
CA ALA A 21 -15.28 -7.77 4.97
C ALA A 21 -15.90 -6.92 6.10
N GLY A 22 -16.40 -5.73 5.80
CA GLY A 22 -17.05 -4.84 6.75
C GLY A 22 -16.11 -3.83 7.41
N LYS A 23 -15.05 -3.45 6.71
CA LYS A 23 -14.09 -2.43 7.16
C LYS A 23 -14.77 -1.11 7.49
N THR A 24 -15.45 -0.48 6.54
CA THR A 24 -16.13 0.81 6.72
C THR A 24 -17.18 0.72 7.80
N THR A 25 -17.98 -0.35 7.84
CA THR A 25 -18.96 -0.56 8.92
C THR A 25 -18.29 -0.62 10.29
N THR A 26 -17.17 -1.32 10.42
CA THR A 26 -16.40 -1.38 11.68
C THR A 26 -15.89 0.00 12.07
N THR A 27 -15.32 0.76 11.13
CA THR A 27 -14.83 2.11 11.36
C THR A 27 -15.96 3.05 11.80
N GLU A 28 -17.10 3.02 11.14
CA GLU A 28 -18.29 3.83 11.53
C GLU A 28 -18.78 3.50 12.94
N ARG A 29 -18.78 2.23 13.34
CA ARG A 29 -19.13 1.83 14.73
C ARG A 29 -18.09 2.33 15.73
N VAL A 30 -16.81 2.28 15.39
CA VAL A 30 -15.76 2.87 16.23
C VAL A 30 -15.98 4.36 16.42
N LEU A 31 -16.27 5.12 15.35
CA LEU A 31 -16.57 6.55 15.44
C LEU A 31 -17.81 6.85 16.28
N TYR A 32 -18.83 6.05 16.14
CA TYR A 32 -20.06 6.17 16.93
C TYR A 32 -19.82 5.95 18.44
N TYR A 33 -19.19 4.85 18.82
CA TYR A 33 -18.93 4.53 20.23
C TYR A 33 -17.90 5.46 20.89
N THR A 34 -17.03 6.08 20.12
CA THR A 34 -16.09 7.10 20.61
C THR A 34 -16.67 8.51 20.61
N GLY A 35 -17.97 8.67 20.26
CA GLY A 35 -18.68 9.95 20.28
C GLY A 35 -18.29 10.95 19.19
N LYS A 36 -17.60 10.50 18.13
CA LYS A 36 -17.22 11.34 16.99
C LYS A 36 -18.31 11.42 15.92
N SER A 37 -19.20 10.45 15.85
CA SER A 37 -20.39 10.50 15.02
C SER A 37 -21.65 10.43 15.90
N HIS A 38 -22.66 11.23 15.56
CA HIS A 38 -23.95 11.21 16.24
C HIS A 38 -24.95 10.22 15.60
N LYS A 39 -24.61 9.71 14.42
CA LYS A 39 -25.41 8.71 13.70
C LYS A 39 -24.50 7.58 13.27
N MET A 40 -25.03 6.37 13.26
CA MET A 40 -24.37 5.24 12.63
C MET A 40 -24.50 5.38 11.12
N GLY A 41 -23.38 5.63 10.41
CA GLY A 41 -23.35 5.64 8.96
C GLY A 41 -23.52 4.23 8.41
N GLU A 42 -24.45 4.05 7.46
CA GLU A 42 -24.61 2.80 6.74
C GLU A 42 -23.99 2.93 5.33
N VAL A 43 -23.12 1.98 5.00
CA VAL A 43 -22.40 1.98 3.71
C VAL A 43 -23.37 1.89 2.53
N HIS A 44 -24.41 1.04 2.65
CA HIS A 44 -25.41 0.84 1.60
C HIS A 44 -26.32 2.07 1.36
N GLU A 45 -26.37 2.99 2.30
CA GLU A 45 -27.16 4.23 2.20
C GLU A 45 -26.30 5.43 1.76
N GLY A 46 -24.98 5.21 1.51
CA GLY A 46 -24.05 6.29 1.18
C GLY A 46 -23.83 7.29 2.32
N ALA A 47 -24.13 6.88 3.56
CA ALA A 47 -24.10 7.75 4.75
C ALA A 47 -22.82 7.57 5.59
N ALA A 48 -21.84 6.81 5.12
CA ALA A 48 -20.58 6.56 5.83
C ALA A 48 -19.74 7.84 5.90
N THR A 49 -19.29 8.19 7.11
CA THR A 49 -18.56 9.44 7.38
C THR A 49 -17.12 9.41 6.81
N MET A 50 -16.51 8.22 6.76
CA MET A 50 -15.13 8.05 6.29
C MET A 50 -15.03 7.93 4.77
N ASP A 51 -16.07 7.43 4.10
CA ASP A 51 -16.15 7.37 2.63
C ASP A 51 -16.79 8.69 2.14
N TRP A 52 -15.99 9.74 2.04
CA TRP A 52 -16.47 11.11 1.76
C TRP A 52 -16.55 11.45 0.27
N MET A 53 -15.88 10.67 -0.61
CA MET A 53 -15.95 10.87 -2.04
C MET A 53 -17.24 10.30 -2.62
N GLU A 54 -17.85 11.00 -3.59
CA GLU A 54 -19.02 10.49 -4.32
C GLU A 54 -18.75 9.09 -4.93
N GLN A 55 -17.54 8.87 -5.44
CA GLN A 55 -17.12 7.61 -6.04
C GLN A 55 -17.04 6.46 -5.01
N GLU A 56 -16.65 6.76 -3.77
CA GLU A 56 -16.64 5.79 -2.67
C GLU A 56 -18.07 5.40 -2.28
N GLN A 57 -18.94 6.39 -2.14
CA GLN A 57 -20.33 6.19 -1.76
C GLN A 57 -21.13 5.44 -2.83
N GLU A 58 -20.96 5.80 -4.10
CA GLU A 58 -21.65 5.14 -5.23
C GLU A 58 -21.21 3.68 -5.42
N ARG A 59 -19.94 3.38 -5.17
CA ARG A 59 -19.35 2.04 -5.39
C ARG A 59 -19.32 1.17 -4.14
N GLY A 60 -19.53 1.76 -2.97
CA GLY A 60 -19.45 1.07 -1.67
C GLY A 60 -18.06 0.59 -1.30
N ILE A 61 -17.00 1.23 -1.84
CA ILE A 61 -15.59 0.88 -1.59
C ILE A 61 -14.80 2.09 -1.13
N THR A 62 -13.88 1.90 -0.21
CA THR A 62 -12.92 2.94 0.17
C THR A 62 -11.82 3.06 -0.88
N ILE A 63 -11.63 4.23 -1.43
CA ILE A 63 -10.64 4.55 -2.48
C ILE A 63 -9.43 5.25 -1.87
N THR A 64 -9.69 6.23 -1.00
CA THR A 64 -8.66 7.04 -0.36
C THR A 64 -8.62 6.78 1.14
N SER A 65 -7.42 6.76 1.73
CA SER A 65 -7.29 6.67 3.18
C SER A 65 -7.79 7.95 3.84
N ALA A 66 -8.64 7.83 4.85
CA ALA A 66 -9.09 8.93 5.70
C ALA A 66 -8.48 8.78 7.10
N ALA A 67 -8.15 9.92 7.72
CA ALA A 67 -7.61 9.93 9.07
C ALA A 67 -8.58 10.62 10.03
N THR A 68 -8.76 10.04 11.21
CA THR A 68 -9.58 10.64 12.26
C THR A 68 -8.97 10.41 13.64
N THR A 69 -9.25 11.32 14.55
CA THR A 69 -8.80 11.23 15.95
C THR A 69 -9.98 11.10 16.89
N CYS A 70 -9.93 10.14 17.79
CA CYS A 70 -10.95 9.93 18.81
C CYS A 70 -10.31 9.54 20.16
N LEU A 71 -11.14 9.42 21.19
CA LEU A 71 -10.72 9.04 22.54
C LEU A 71 -11.45 7.78 22.98
N TRP A 72 -10.72 6.84 23.58
CA TRP A 72 -11.29 5.65 24.21
C TRP A 72 -10.54 5.34 25.50
N THR A 73 -11.27 5.16 26.61
CA THR A 73 -10.70 4.87 27.94
C THR A 73 -9.51 5.77 28.34
N GLY A 74 -9.58 7.08 27.99
CA GLY A 74 -8.51 8.04 28.27
C GLY A 74 -7.30 8.00 27.31
N LYS A 75 -7.29 7.09 26.34
CA LYS A 75 -6.26 7.00 25.30
C LYS A 75 -6.68 7.73 24.04
N ARG A 76 -5.71 8.33 23.35
CA ARG A 76 -5.91 9.00 22.08
C ARG A 76 -5.68 8.01 20.95
N LEU A 77 -6.71 7.81 20.15
CA LEU A 77 -6.73 6.91 19.00
C LEU A 77 -6.66 7.75 17.72
N ASN A 78 -5.65 7.53 16.90
CA ASN A 78 -5.59 8.04 15.54
C ASN A 78 -5.84 6.87 14.59
N ILE A 79 -6.94 6.92 13.87
CA ILE A 79 -7.40 5.84 12.99
C ILE A 79 -7.12 6.28 11.56
N ILE A 80 -6.47 5.43 10.79
CA ILE A 80 -6.34 5.59 9.34
C ILE A 80 -7.14 4.47 8.69
N ASP A 81 -8.21 4.83 8.01
CA ASP A 81 -8.99 3.90 7.20
C ASP A 81 -8.25 3.64 5.89
N THR A 82 -7.95 2.37 5.58
CA THR A 82 -7.15 2.00 4.40
C THR A 82 -8.04 1.39 3.32
N PRO A 83 -7.80 1.69 2.03
CA PRO A 83 -8.52 1.01 0.95
C PRO A 83 -8.37 -0.51 1.02
N GLY A 84 -9.41 -1.22 0.60
CA GLY A 84 -9.39 -2.69 0.50
C GLY A 84 -9.09 -3.22 -0.90
N HIS A 85 -9.11 -2.37 -1.94
CA HIS A 85 -8.98 -2.81 -3.33
C HIS A 85 -7.51 -2.80 -3.79
N VAL A 86 -7.13 -3.84 -4.55
CA VAL A 86 -5.75 -4.02 -5.04
C VAL A 86 -5.23 -2.90 -5.94
N ASP A 87 -6.11 -2.23 -6.68
CA ASP A 87 -5.73 -1.08 -7.51
C ASP A 87 -5.24 0.11 -6.68
N PHE A 88 -5.55 0.13 -5.37
CA PHE A 88 -5.13 1.14 -4.41
C PHE A 88 -4.07 0.64 -3.43
N THR A 89 -3.28 -0.36 -3.82
CA THR A 89 -2.20 -0.93 -3.01
C THR A 89 -1.27 0.12 -2.42
N ILE A 90 -1.04 1.20 -3.16
CA ILE A 90 -0.18 2.31 -2.71
C ILE A 90 -0.78 3.08 -1.51
N GLU A 91 -2.10 3.27 -1.47
CA GLU A 91 -2.76 3.92 -0.33
C GLU A 91 -2.63 3.06 0.94
N VAL A 92 -2.71 1.74 0.78
CA VAL A 92 -2.48 0.78 1.86
C VAL A 92 -1.03 0.86 2.34
N GLU A 93 -0.08 0.85 1.43
CA GLU A 93 1.36 0.88 1.75
C GLU A 93 1.76 2.18 2.47
N ARG A 94 1.26 3.33 2.01
CA ARG A 94 1.43 4.63 2.68
C ARG A 94 0.89 4.61 4.11
N SER A 95 -0.30 4.07 4.27
CA SER A 95 -0.95 4.00 5.57
C SER A 95 -0.16 3.10 6.52
N LEU A 96 0.20 1.90 6.09
CA LEU A 96 0.97 0.93 6.90
C LEU A 96 2.34 1.46 7.30
N ARG A 97 2.97 2.30 6.47
CA ARG A 97 4.29 2.90 6.78
C ARG A 97 4.26 3.82 7.99
N VAL A 98 3.14 4.50 8.22
CA VAL A 98 2.98 5.50 9.29
C VAL A 98 2.23 4.99 10.52
N LEU A 99 1.69 3.77 10.45
CA LEU A 99 0.94 3.16 11.54
C LEU A 99 1.87 2.49 12.56
N ASP A 100 1.46 2.54 13.82
CA ASP A 100 2.10 1.81 14.90
C ASP A 100 1.53 0.39 15.04
N GLY A 101 0.26 0.20 14.73
CA GLY A 101 -0.45 -1.08 14.74
C GLY A 101 -1.57 -1.15 13.73
N ALA A 102 -2.21 -2.30 13.59
CA ALA A 102 -3.35 -2.49 12.70
C ALA A 102 -4.42 -3.43 13.27
N VAL A 103 -5.65 -3.23 12.84
CA VAL A 103 -6.77 -4.17 13.00
C VAL A 103 -7.03 -4.82 11.65
N CYS A 104 -6.89 -6.13 11.57
CA CYS A 104 -7.25 -6.91 10.39
C CYS A 104 -8.68 -7.44 10.55
N VAL A 105 -9.59 -6.99 9.69
CA VAL A 105 -10.99 -7.43 9.70
C VAL A 105 -11.17 -8.53 8.68
N LEU A 106 -11.65 -9.69 9.11
CA LEU A 106 -12.00 -10.84 8.27
C LEU A 106 -13.53 -10.99 8.18
N ASP A 107 -14.02 -11.41 7.02
CA ASP A 107 -15.40 -11.87 6.89
C ASP A 107 -15.49 -13.30 7.48
N GLY A 108 -16.32 -13.50 8.51
CA GLY A 108 -16.49 -14.79 9.20
C GLY A 108 -16.89 -15.95 8.27
N ASN A 109 -17.51 -15.65 7.13
CA ASN A 109 -17.87 -16.66 6.14
C ASN A 109 -16.71 -16.97 5.18
N GLN A 110 -15.97 -15.93 4.75
CA GLN A 110 -14.95 -16.05 3.70
C GLN A 110 -13.56 -16.40 4.25
N GLY A 111 -13.25 -15.99 5.48
CA GLY A 111 -11.92 -16.18 6.07
C GLY A 111 -10.86 -15.26 5.46
N VAL A 112 -9.65 -15.78 5.29
CA VAL A 112 -8.55 -15.06 4.64
C VAL A 112 -8.70 -15.09 3.12
N GLU A 113 -8.78 -13.92 2.51
CA GLU A 113 -8.96 -13.72 1.08
C GLU A 113 -7.69 -13.12 0.44
N PRO A 114 -7.51 -13.11 -0.88
CA PRO A 114 -6.26 -12.70 -1.54
C PRO A 114 -5.79 -11.29 -1.17
N GLN A 115 -6.74 -10.36 -1.03
CA GLN A 115 -6.39 -9.00 -0.62
C GLN A 115 -5.93 -8.97 0.83
N THR A 116 -6.51 -9.81 1.70
CA THR A 116 -6.04 -10.00 3.06
C THR A 116 -4.58 -10.47 3.06
N GLU A 117 -4.24 -11.46 2.22
CA GLU A 117 -2.86 -11.96 2.09
C GLU A 117 -1.90 -10.86 1.64
N THR A 118 -2.33 -10.02 0.68
CA THR A 118 -1.52 -8.92 0.16
C THR A 118 -1.25 -7.86 1.22
N VAL A 119 -2.32 -7.39 1.87
CA VAL A 119 -2.20 -6.38 2.95
C VAL A 119 -1.44 -6.94 4.15
N TRP A 120 -1.61 -8.22 4.44
CA TRP A 120 -0.86 -8.91 5.49
C TRP A 120 0.64 -8.91 5.23
N ARG A 121 1.07 -9.27 4.00
CA ARG A 121 2.48 -9.22 3.60
C ARG A 121 3.06 -7.81 3.64
N GLN A 122 2.28 -6.81 3.23
CA GLN A 122 2.68 -5.41 3.36
C GLN A 122 2.86 -4.99 4.84
N ALA A 123 1.95 -5.40 5.72
CA ALA A 123 2.08 -5.16 7.15
C ALA A 123 3.32 -5.85 7.75
N ASP A 124 3.69 -7.04 7.25
CA ASP A 124 4.94 -7.73 7.63
C ASP A 124 6.18 -6.97 7.16
N LYS A 125 6.18 -6.44 5.92
CA LYS A 125 7.26 -5.60 5.37
C LYS A 125 7.58 -4.41 6.30
N TYR A 126 6.55 -3.76 6.83
CA TYR A 126 6.70 -2.63 7.75
C TYR A 126 6.71 -3.01 9.23
N ASN A 127 6.76 -4.29 9.54
CA ASN A 127 6.78 -4.79 10.93
C ASN A 127 5.61 -4.27 11.77
N VAL A 128 4.42 -4.15 11.22
CA VAL A 128 3.24 -3.62 11.91
C VAL A 128 2.59 -4.70 12.78
N PRO A 129 2.59 -4.56 14.13
CA PRO A 129 1.82 -5.42 15.02
C PRO A 129 0.31 -5.29 14.74
N ARG A 130 -0.41 -6.39 14.92
CA ARG A 130 -1.84 -6.41 14.57
C ARG A 130 -2.67 -7.26 15.51
N VAL A 131 -3.96 -6.96 15.52
CA VAL A 131 -5.03 -7.79 16.07
C VAL A 131 -5.98 -8.17 14.96
N VAL A 132 -6.64 -9.31 15.06
CA VAL A 132 -7.62 -9.79 14.09
C VAL A 132 -9.03 -9.70 14.66
N PHE A 133 -9.95 -9.19 13.87
CA PHE A 133 -11.36 -9.13 14.19
C PHE A 133 -12.16 -9.94 13.15
N VAL A 134 -12.64 -11.11 13.53
CA VAL A 134 -13.54 -11.93 12.70
C VAL A 134 -14.92 -11.32 12.78
N ASN A 135 -15.29 -10.60 11.75
CA ASN A 135 -16.53 -9.85 11.62
C ASN A 135 -17.62 -10.68 10.93
N LYS A 136 -18.84 -10.19 10.96
CA LYS A 136 -20.01 -10.82 10.32
C LYS A 136 -20.33 -12.23 10.84
N MET A 137 -20.12 -12.43 12.14
CA MET A 137 -20.47 -13.69 12.79
C MET A 137 -21.97 -14.03 12.75
N ASP A 138 -22.82 -13.04 12.40
CA ASP A 138 -24.25 -13.17 12.16
C ASP A 138 -24.63 -13.65 10.75
N LYS A 139 -23.66 -13.69 9.83
CA LYS A 139 -23.90 -14.09 8.44
C LYS A 139 -23.98 -15.62 8.30
N ILE A 140 -24.85 -16.09 7.40
CA ILE A 140 -24.96 -17.53 7.08
C ILE A 140 -23.61 -18.06 6.58
N GLY A 141 -23.16 -19.18 7.13
CA GLY A 141 -21.87 -19.79 6.83
C GLY A 141 -20.67 -19.19 7.59
N ALA A 142 -20.92 -18.33 8.59
CA ALA A 142 -19.86 -17.81 9.43
C ALA A 142 -19.24 -18.90 10.31
N ASP A 143 -17.92 -19.05 10.22
CA ASP A 143 -17.12 -20.01 10.98
C ASP A 143 -15.83 -19.34 11.51
N PHE A 144 -15.83 -19.09 12.82
CA PHE A 144 -14.71 -18.45 13.51
C PHE A 144 -13.43 -19.30 13.45
N PHE A 145 -13.56 -20.60 13.69
CA PHE A 145 -12.40 -21.50 13.79
C PHE A 145 -11.73 -21.70 12.42
N LYS A 146 -12.52 -21.79 11.36
CA LYS A 146 -12.01 -21.78 9.99
C LYS A 146 -11.20 -20.51 9.69
N CYS A 147 -11.67 -19.34 10.12
CA CYS A 147 -10.92 -18.09 9.95
C CYS A 147 -9.57 -18.13 10.70
N VAL A 148 -9.53 -18.75 11.89
CA VAL A 148 -8.29 -18.93 12.66
C VAL A 148 -7.34 -19.88 11.94
N ASP A 149 -7.82 -20.98 11.38
CA ASP A 149 -7.02 -21.94 10.60
C ASP A 149 -6.50 -21.32 9.30
N ASP A 150 -7.30 -20.50 8.63
CA ASP A 150 -6.88 -19.73 7.44
C ASP A 150 -5.71 -18.78 7.74
N LEU A 151 -5.68 -18.16 8.93
CA LEU A 151 -4.55 -17.32 9.33
C LEU A 151 -3.24 -18.12 9.43
N VAL A 152 -3.31 -19.37 9.88
CA VAL A 152 -2.14 -20.25 9.93
C VAL A 152 -1.72 -20.68 8.53
N THR A 153 -2.67 -21.18 7.75
CA THR A 153 -2.37 -21.87 6.48
C THR A 153 -2.05 -20.93 5.33
N ARG A 154 -2.69 -19.74 5.29
CA ARG A 154 -2.59 -18.83 4.14
C ARG A 154 -1.61 -17.68 4.35
N VAL A 155 -1.47 -17.18 5.59
CA VAL A 155 -0.58 -16.04 5.89
C VAL A 155 0.52 -16.39 6.89
N ALA A 156 0.68 -17.67 7.24
CA ALA A 156 1.67 -18.18 8.18
C ALA A 156 1.71 -17.41 9.50
N ALA A 157 0.55 -16.94 9.96
CA ALA A 157 0.41 -16.24 11.24
C ALA A 157 0.40 -17.25 12.41
N ASN A 158 0.64 -16.72 13.60
CA ASN A 158 0.44 -17.44 14.86
C ASN A 158 -0.79 -16.82 15.59
N PRO A 159 -2.03 -17.21 15.25
CA PRO A 159 -3.23 -16.67 15.85
C PRO A 159 -3.44 -17.24 17.24
N VAL A 160 -3.80 -16.39 18.20
CA VAL A 160 -4.17 -16.78 19.56
C VAL A 160 -5.54 -16.20 19.89
N CYS A 161 -6.52 -17.05 20.10
CA CYS A 161 -7.85 -16.59 20.43
C CYS A 161 -7.87 -15.94 21.82
N ILE A 162 -8.35 -14.71 21.91
CA ILE A 162 -8.63 -14.02 23.17
C ILE A 162 -10.14 -13.91 23.43
N GLN A 163 -10.93 -14.27 22.44
CA GLN A 163 -12.39 -14.38 22.51
C GLN A 163 -12.87 -15.61 21.75
N LEU A 164 -14.01 -16.11 22.11
CA LEU A 164 -14.77 -17.12 21.36
C LEU A 164 -16.18 -16.61 21.08
N PRO A 165 -16.82 -16.98 19.95
CA PRO A 165 -18.21 -16.59 19.69
C PRO A 165 -19.20 -17.40 20.53
N ILE A 166 -20.28 -16.74 20.93
CA ILE A 166 -21.46 -17.40 21.50
C ILE A 166 -22.50 -17.54 20.39
N GLY A 167 -22.55 -18.71 19.77
CA GLY A 167 -23.36 -18.99 18.59
C GLY A 167 -22.72 -18.47 17.30
N ALA A 168 -23.39 -18.72 16.19
CA ALA A 168 -23.03 -18.23 14.85
C ALA A 168 -24.31 -17.96 14.06
N GLU A 169 -24.17 -17.29 12.93
CA GLU A 169 -25.29 -16.92 12.04
C GLU A 169 -26.40 -16.16 12.78
N GLY A 170 -27.67 -16.49 12.52
CA GLY A 170 -28.80 -15.89 13.24
C GLY A 170 -28.82 -16.16 14.76
N GLY A 171 -28.01 -17.10 15.23
CA GLY A 171 -27.84 -17.45 16.64
C GLY A 171 -26.68 -16.74 17.34
N PHE A 172 -25.94 -15.82 16.65
CA PHE A 172 -24.84 -15.09 17.26
C PHE A 172 -25.34 -14.09 18.31
N LYS A 173 -25.09 -14.36 19.59
CA LYS A 173 -25.57 -13.56 20.73
C LYS A 173 -24.51 -12.65 21.34
N GLY A 174 -23.25 -13.08 21.33
CA GLY A 174 -22.19 -12.40 22.01
C GLY A 174 -20.84 -13.12 21.90
N ILE A 175 -19.98 -12.83 22.85
CA ILE A 175 -18.61 -13.38 22.88
C ILE A 175 -18.30 -13.95 24.27
N ILE A 176 -17.33 -14.85 24.33
CA ILE A 176 -16.69 -15.27 25.58
C ILE A 176 -15.34 -14.52 25.62
N ASP A 177 -15.12 -13.71 26.63
CA ASP A 177 -13.84 -13.08 26.92
C ASP A 177 -12.96 -14.08 27.68
N LEU A 178 -11.93 -14.60 27.02
CA LEU A 178 -11.02 -15.60 27.59
C LEU A 178 -10.07 -15.02 28.65
N ILE A 179 -9.86 -13.71 28.64
CA ILE A 179 -9.00 -13.05 29.65
C ILE A 179 -9.71 -12.97 31.00
N ARG A 180 -11.03 -12.73 31.00
CA ARG A 180 -11.87 -12.62 32.19
C ARG A 180 -12.63 -13.89 32.53
N LEU A 181 -12.72 -14.83 31.58
CA LEU A 181 -13.60 -16.03 31.64
C LEU A 181 -15.06 -15.64 31.91
N LYS A 182 -15.60 -14.73 31.13
CA LYS A 182 -16.97 -14.26 31.18
C LYS A 182 -17.60 -14.23 29.79
N ALA A 183 -18.89 -14.53 29.73
CA ALA A 183 -19.67 -14.21 28.53
C ALA A 183 -20.04 -12.73 28.51
N VAL A 184 -19.98 -12.11 27.34
CA VAL A 184 -20.42 -10.73 27.11
C VAL A 184 -21.53 -10.77 26.08
N VAL A 185 -22.70 -10.30 26.46
CA VAL A 185 -23.94 -10.37 25.66
C VAL A 185 -24.48 -8.96 25.45
N TRP A 186 -24.86 -8.66 24.21
CA TRP A 186 -25.45 -7.37 23.82
C TRP A 186 -26.95 -7.38 23.86
N ASP A 187 -27.52 -6.26 24.29
CA ASP A 187 -28.94 -5.98 24.25
C ASP A 187 -29.31 -5.48 22.83
N ASP A 188 -30.11 -6.28 22.11
CA ASP A 188 -30.51 -5.99 20.72
C ASP A 188 -31.31 -4.70 20.57
N GLU A 189 -32.04 -4.26 21.61
CA GLU A 189 -32.84 -3.02 21.57
C GLU A 189 -32.02 -1.73 21.75
N SER A 190 -30.78 -1.85 22.20
CA SER A 190 -29.93 -0.70 22.56
C SER A 190 -29.00 -0.22 21.46
N LEU A 191 -29.12 -0.69 20.22
CA LEU A 191 -28.18 -0.45 19.13
C LEU A 191 -26.71 -0.76 19.54
N GLY A 192 -26.55 -1.79 20.39
CA GLY A 192 -25.24 -2.21 20.88
C GLY A 192 -24.62 -1.31 21.98
N ALA A 193 -25.32 -0.27 22.44
CA ALA A 193 -24.82 0.62 23.48
C ALA A 193 -24.76 -0.04 24.85
N LYS A 194 -25.64 -1.00 25.09
CA LYS A 194 -25.72 -1.77 26.35
C LYS A 194 -25.29 -3.20 26.11
N TYR A 195 -24.39 -3.64 26.94
CA TYR A 195 -23.96 -5.04 27.04
C TYR A 195 -23.67 -5.36 28.51
N HIS A 196 -23.70 -6.62 28.86
CA HIS A 196 -23.49 -7.06 30.21
C HIS A 196 -22.73 -8.38 30.25
N ASP A 197 -22.09 -8.63 31.37
CA ASP A 197 -21.40 -9.87 31.64
C ASP A 197 -22.37 -10.92 32.14
N GLU A 198 -22.23 -12.13 31.61
CA GLU A 198 -22.98 -13.32 32.06
C GLU A 198 -21.99 -14.47 32.36
N GLU A 199 -22.52 -15.51 33.02
CA GLU A 199 -21.77 -16.76 33.12
C GLU A 199 -21.67 -17.44 31.74
N ILE A 200 -20.54 -18.11 31.51
CA ILE A 200 -20.34 -18.84 30.25
C ILE A 200 -21.38 -19.96 30.15
N PRO A 201 -22.10 -20.07 29.03
CA PRO A 201 -23.04 -21.17 28.80
C PRO A 201 -22.40 -22.54 29.05
N GLU A 202 -23.08 -23.42 29.76
CA GLU A 202 -22.51 -24.69 30.20
C GLU A 202 -21.91 -25.52 29.05
N HIS A 203 -22.59 -25.55 27.90
CA HIS A 203 -22.10 -26.28 26.72
C HIS A 203 -20.84 -25.70 26.06
N LEU A 204 -20.42 -24.44 26.38
CA LEU A 204 -19.23 -23.78 25.90
C LEU A 204 -18.12 -23.70 26.96
N ARG A 205 -18.42 -24.08 28.22
CA ARG A 205 -17.49 -23.92 29.34
C ARG A 205 -16.19 -24.68 29.13
N SER A 206 -16.25 -25.95 28.78
CA SER A 206 -15.08 -26.78 28.54
C SER A 206 -14.20 -26.24 27.41
N GLN A 207 -14.82 -25.76 26.33
CA GLN A 207 -14.11 -25.15 25.23
C GLN A 207 -13.44 -23.82 25.64
N ALA A 208 -14.13 -22.99 26.41
CA ALA A 208 -13.60 -21.75 26.92
C ALA A 208 -12.38 -21.97 27.84
N GLU A 209 -12.45 -22.96 28.72
CA GLU A 209 -11.36 -23.36 29.62
C GLU A 209 -10.14 -23.85 28.82
N GLU A 210 -10.34 -24.71 27.83
CA GLU A 210 -9.26 -25.19 26.93
C GLU A 210 -8.57 -24.03 26.18
N TYR A 211 -9.35 -23.13 25.59
CA TYR A 211 -8.76 -21.98 24.88
C TYR A 211 -8.12 -20.96 25.83
N ARG A 212 -8.63 -20.82 27.04
CA ARG A 212 -8.01 -20.02 28.09
C ARG A 212 -6.66 -20.61 28.51
N GLU A 213 -6.58 -21.92 28.71
CA GLU A 213 -5.32 -22.60 29.06
C GLU A 213 -4.27 -22.37 27.96
N ARG A 214 -4.62 -22.58 26.68
CA ARG A 214 -3.75 -22.31 25.54
C ARG A 214 -3.29 -20.84 25.49
N LEU A 215 -4.19 -19.88 25.76
CA LEU A 215 -3.85 -18.46 25.82
C LEU A 215 -2.83 -18.18 26.91
N VAL A 216 -3.02 -18.73 28.10
CA VAL A 216 -2.11 -18.54 29.24
C VAL A 216 -0.76 -19.18 28.95
N GLU A 217 -0.73 -20.42 28.47
CA GLU A 217 0.51 -21.14 28.13
C GLU A 217 1.39 -20.34 27.16
N VAL A 218 0.80 -19.86 26.06
CA VAL A 218 1.55 -19.06 25.07
C VAL A 218 1.97 -17.70 25.64
N ALA A 219 1.15 -17.10 26.51
CA ALA A 219 1.44 -15.77 27.06
C ALA A 219 2.57 -15.80 28.09
N VAL A 220 2.61 -16.82 28.95
CA VAL A 220 3.62 -16.91 30.04
C VAL A 220 5.05 -17.13 29.51
N GLU A 221 5.22 -17.62 28.28
CA GLU A 221 6.53 -17.75 27.62
C GLU A 221 7.30 -16.43 27.51
N PHE A 222 6.62 -15.30 27.65
CA PHE A 222 7.23 -13.97 27.51
C PHE A 222 7.77 -13.38 28.84
N ASP A 223 7.68 -14.13 29.93
CA ASP A 223 8.18 -13.68 31.24
C ASP A 223 8.54 -14.92 32.10
N ASP A 224 9.82 -15.13 32.30
CA ASP A 224 10.39 -16.31 32.99
C ASP A 224 9.87 -16.48 34.41
N GLU A 225 9.64 -15.37 35.14
CA GLU A 225 9.13 -15.43 36.52
C GLU A 225 7.67 -15.88 36.53
N VAL A 226 6.86 -15.33 35.60
CA VAL A 226 5.45 -15.71 35.48
C VAL A 226 5.32 -17.14 34.97
N MET A 227 6.16 -17.56 34.05
CA MET A 227 6.19 -18.94 33.54
C MET A 227 6.52 -19.92 34.68
N THR A 228 7.51 -19.62 35.47
CA THR A 228 7.88 -20.47 36.63
C THR A 228 6.73 -20.58 37.63
N ALA A 229 6.08 -19.46 37.94
CA ALA A 229 4.92 -19.47 38.84
C ALA A 229 3.72 -20.28 38.26
N TYR A 230 3.53 -20.19 36.95
CA TYR A 230 2.48 -20.94 36.24
C TYR A 230 2.75 -22.47 36.30
N LEU A 231 4.01 -22.89 36.10
CA LEU A 231 4.42 -24.28 36.23
C LEU A 231 4.26 -24.81 37.67
N GLU A 232 4.29 -23.94 38.66
CA GLU A 232 4.00 -24.24 40.06
C GLU A 232 2.47 -24.24 40.37
N GLY A 233 1.62 -24.04 39.36
CA GLY A 233 0.16 -24.05 39.51
C GLY A 233 -0.46 -22.69 39.82
N LYS A 234 0.27 -21.59 39.70
CA LYS A 234 -0.23 -20.23 39.95
C LYS A 234 -0.52 -19.51 38.63
N GLU A 235 -1.79 -19.37 38.28
CA GLU A 235 -2.19 -18.61 37.11
C GLU A 235 -1.89 -17.10 37.24
N PRO A 236 -1.49 -16.43 36.13
CA PRO A 236 -1.36 -14.98 36.10
C PRO A 236 -2.72 -14.30 36.27
N ASP A 237 -2.74 -13.19 36.98
CA ASP A 237 -3.91 -12.32 37.05
C ASP A 237 -4.19 -11.64 35.72
N GLN A 238 -5.37 -11.01 35.58
CA GLN A 238 -5.80 -10.35 34.32
C GLN A 238 -4.83 -9.25 33.86
N ALA A 239 -4.28 -8.45 34.80
CA ALA A 239 -3.37 -7.37 34.49
C ALA A 239 -2.02 -7.90 33.94
N THR A 240 -1.49 -8.94 34.58
CA THR A 240 -0.28 -9.64 34.15
C THR A 240 -0.51 -10.29 32.79
N LEU A 241 -1.64 -10.99 32.58
CA LEU A 241 -1.96 -11.63 31.32
C LEU A 241 -2.08 -10.62 30.18
N LYS A 242 -2.76 -9.49 30.39
CA LYS A 242 -2.83 -8.40 29.40
C LYS A 242 -1.44 -7.83 29.08
N ARG A 243 -0.58 -7.66 30.09
CA ARG A 243 0.81 -7.21 29.91
C ARG A 243 1.61 -8.16 29.03
N LEU A 244 1.47 -9.47 29.26
CA LEU A 244 2.17 -10.50 28.50
C LEU A 244 1.65 -10.59 27.05
N ILE A 245 0.35 -10.56 26.85
CA ILE A 245 -0.27 -10.52 25.51
C ILE A 245 0.26 -9.29 24.75
N ARG A 246 0.24 -8.11 25.38
CA ARG A 246 0.78 -6.89 24.77
C ARG A 246 2.24 -7.04 24.36
N LYS A 247 3.10 -7.59 25.23
CA LYS A 247 4.52 -7.84 24.94
C LYS A 247 4.69 -8.75 23.73
N ALA A 248 3.89 -9.81 23.63
CA ALA A 248 3.90 -10.74 22.49
C ALA A 248 3.42 -10.08 21.19
N VAL A 249 2.37 -9.26 21.23
CA VAL A 249 1.83 -8.54 20.07
C VAL A 249 2.83 -7.52 19.57
N ILE A 250 3.42 -6.70 20.42
CA ILE A 250 4.44 -5.71 20.05
C ILE A 250 5.66 -6.41 19.47
N GLY A 251 6.06 -7.56 20.04
CA GLY A 251 7.13 -8.42 19.54
C GLY A 251 6.74 -9.22 18.27
N ARG A 252 5.51 -9.14 17.81
CA ARG A 252 4.96 -9.87 16.65
C ARG A 252 5.12 -11.40 16.77
N LYS A 253 5.00 -11.91 17.97
CA LYS A 253 5.15 -13.34 18.27
C LYS A 253 3.84 -14.11 18.06
N PHE A 254 2.73 -13.47 18.36
CA PHE A 254 1.41 -13.96 18.00
C PHE A 254 0.43 -12.82 17.71
N VAL A 255 -0.72 -13.16 17.17
CA VAL A 255 -1.79 -12.23 16.79
C VAL A 255 -3.06 -12.57 17.56
N PRO A 256 -3.57 -11.68 18.43
CA PRO A 256 -4.84 -11.90 19.12
C PRO A 256 -6.00 -11.92 18.13
N VAL A 257 -6.89 -12.88 18.28
CA VAL A 257 -8.10 -13.02 17.46
C VAL A 257 -9.33 -12.75 18.31
N LEU A 258 -10.15 -11.84 17.83
CA LEU A 258 -11.44 -11.42 18.37
C LEU A 258 -12.56 -11.74 17.38
N CYS A 259 -13.80 -11.67 17.82
CA CYS A 259 -14.96 -11.88 16.96
C CYS A 259 -16.10 -10.94 17.27
N GLY A 260 -16.98 -10.75 16.27
CA GLY A 260 -18.16 -9.91 16.43
C GLY A 260 -18.98 -9.77 15.15
N SER A 261 -19.92 -8.85 15.19
CA SER A 261 -20.69 -8.37 14.04
C SER A 261 -20.86 -6.87 14.14
N ALA A 262 -20.06 -6.13 13.37
CA ALA A 262 -20.15 -4.67 13.33
C ALA A 262 -21.55 -4.21 12.87
N PHE A 263 -22.15 -4.91 11.90
CA PHE A 263 -23.51 -4.61 11.42
C PHE A 263 -24.56 -4.78 12.51
N LYS A 264 -24.44 -5.80 13.35
CA LYS A 264 -25.32 -6.04 14.49
C LYS A 264 -24.88 -5.30 15.76
N ASN A 265 -23.86 -4.44 15.67
CA ASN A 265 -23.34 -3.65 16.79
C ASN A 265 -22.81 -4.51 17.97
N LYS A 266 -22.27 -5.70 17.70
CA LYS A 266 -21.76 -6.63 18.71
C LYS A 266 -20.24 -6.82 18.56
N GLY A 267 -19.49 -6.68 19.64
CA GLY A 267 -18.05 -6.94 19.69
C GLY A 267 -17.13 -5.76 19.40
N VAL A 268 -17.64 -4.58 19.04
CA VAL A 268 -16.81 -3.42 18.65
C VAL A 268 -16.16 -2.75 19.87
N GLN A 269 -16.84 -2.64 21.00
CA GLN A 269 -16.26 -2.08 22.22
C GLN A 269 -15.10 -2.96 22.75
N PRO A 270 -15.23 -4.29 22.86
CA PRO A 270 -14.10 -5.16 23.16
C PRO A 270 -12.95 -5.08 22.15
N LEU A 271 -13.23 -4.82 20.87
CA LEU A 271 -12.20 -4.54 19.87
C LEU A 271 -11.43 -3.24 20.20
N LEU A 272 -12.13 -2.18 20.58
CA LEU A 272 -11.50 -0.92 21.01
C LEU A 272 -10.65 -1.11 22.27
N ASP A 273 -11.12 -1.92 23.23
CA ASP A 273 -10.35 -2.28 24.41
C ASP A 273 -9.07 -3.05 24.03
N ALA A 274 -9.16 -3.99 23.09
CA ALA A 274 -8.01 -4.74 22.59
C ALA A 274 -7.00 -3.84 21.86
N VAL A 275 -7.46 -2.86 21.10
CA VAL A 275 -6.59 -1.83 20.47
C VAL A 275 -5.81 -1.06 21.52
N VAL A 276 -6.49 -0.61 22.57
CA VAL A 276 -5.84 0.12 23.69
C VAL A 276 -4.87 -0.76 24.45
N ASP A 277 -5.30 -2.00 24.79
CA ASP A 277 -4.53 -2.90 25.62
C ASP A 277 -3.32 -3.52 24.91
N PHE A 278 -3.43 -3.85 23.63
CA PHE A 278 -2.45 -4.71 22.95
C PHE A 278 -1.67 -4.03 21.82
N LEU A 279 -2.24 -3.06 21.10
CA LEU A 279 -1.49 -2.40 20.04
C LEU A 279 -0.45 -1.41 20.62
N PRO A 280 0.71 -1.23 19.94
CA PRO A 280 1.76 -0.38 20.42
C PRO A 280 1.41 1.11 20.42
N SER A 281 2.04 1.84 21.31
CA SER A 281 2.19 3.28 21.26
C SER A 281 3.38 3.67 20.37
N PRO A 282 3.54 4.94 19.99
CA PRO A 282 4.76 5.41 19.30
C PRO A 282 6.06 5.09 20.06
N VAL A 283 6.02 5.08 21.41
CA VAL A 283 7.18 4.72 22.23
C VAL A 283 7.54 3.25 22.11
N ASP A 284 6.53 2.37 22.08
CA ASP A 284 6.75 0.93 21.93
C ASP A 284 7.35 0.57 20.54
N ARG A 285 7.07 1.38 19.51
CA ARG A 285 7.68 1.24 18.19
C ARG A 285 9.16 1.60 18.20
N GLY A 286 9.57 2.38 19.18
CA GLY A 286 10.95 2.79 19.36
C GLY A 286 11.42 3.87 18.40
N ALA A 287 12.73 4.05 18.34
CA ALA A 287 13.36 5.06 17.53
C ALA A 287 13.33 4.71 16.04
N ILE A 288 13.08 5.71 15.20
CA ILE A 288 13.16 5.57 13.74
C ILE A 288 14.57 5.86 13.25
N LYS A 289 15.02 5.09 12.27
CA LYS A 289 16.28 5.28 11.58
C LYS A 289 16.10 6.08 10.31
N GLY A 290 17.11 6.84 9.95
CA GLY A 290 17.20 7.56 8.70
C GLY A 290 18.64 7.83 8.33
N ILE A 291 18.87 8.52 7.24
CA ILE A 291 20.19 8.86 6.73
C ILE A 291 20.35 10.39 6.76
N ASP A 292 21.46 10.87 7.31
CA ASP A 292 21.83 12.28 7.17
C ASP A 292 22.29 12.53 5.74
N PRO A 293 21.57 13.35 4.94
CA PRO A 293 21.89 13.56 3.53
C PRO A 293 23.21 14.30 3.28
N ARG A 294 23.81 14.90 4.32
CA ARG A 294 25.09 15.63 4.22
C ARG A 294 26.29 14.73 4.44
N THR A 295 26.12 13.71 5.28
CA THR A 295 27.23 12.84 5.72
C THR A 295 27.07 11.38 5.27
N ASP A 296 25.92 11.03 4.72
CA ASP A 296 25.51 9.67 4.32
C ASP A 296 25.61 8.65 5.49
N ARG A 297 25.45 9.12 6.73
CA ARG A 297 25.49 8.30 7.93
C ARG A 297 24.11 8.04 8.46
N GLU A 298 23.93 6.83 9.03
CA GLU A 298 22.71 6.49 9.74
C GLU A 298 22.55 7.41 10.97
N VAL A 299 21.38 7.97 11.13
CA VAL A 299 20.96 8.75 12.30
C VAL A 299 19.66 8.21 12.84
N VAL A 300 19.46 8.39 14.13
CA VAL A 300 18.31 7.87 14.86
C VAL A 300 17.50 9.04 15.42
N ARG A 301 16.17 8.92 15.37
CA ARG A 301 15.23 9.84 16.00
C ARG A 301 14.35 9.08 16.98
N ARG A 302 14.36 9.51 18.22
CA ARG A 302 13.52 8.91 19.28
C ARG A 302 12.12 9.53 19.26
N PRO A 303 11.09 8.80 19.64
CA PRO A 303 9.72 9.32 19.77
C PRO A 303 9.64 10.20 21.05
N SER A 304 10.22 11.40 20.96
CA SER A 304 10.30 12.37 22.04
C SER A 304 10.12 13.78 21.48
N ASP A 305 9.44 14.65 22.24
CA ASP A 305 9.24 16.05 21.89
C ASP A 305 10.55 16.86 21.93
N ASP A 306 11.56 16.37 22.66
CA ASP A 306 12.87 17.02 22.82
C ASP A 306 13.88 16.65 21.73
N ASP A 307 13.61 15.60 20.94
CA ASP A 307 14.46 15.21 19.83
C ASP A 307 14.28 16.19 18.64
N PRO A 308 15.27 16.31 17.75
CA PRO A 308 15.13 17.11 16.55
C PRO A 308 13.93 16.67 15.71
N VAL A 309 13.21 17.63 15.16
CA VAL A 309 12.00 17.36 14.37
C VAL A 309 12.29 16.45 13.18
N ALA A 310 11.49 15.40 13.03
CA ALA A 310 11.46 14.54 11.87
C ALA A 310 10.01 14.14 11.57
N VAL A 311 9.59 14.46 10.36
CA VAL A 311 8.21 14.33 9.89
C VAL A 311 8.21 13.65 8.53
N LEU A 312 7.32 12.69 8.32
CA LEU A 312 7.10 12.06 7.03
C LEU A 312 5.78 12.53 6.44
N ALA A 313 5.85 13.11 5.23
CA ALA A 313 4.68 13.40 4.42
C ALA A 313 4.22 12.11 3.72
N PHE A 314 3.08 11.56 4.12
CA PHE A 314 2.66 10.25 3.61
C PHE A 314 1.47 10.31 2.65
N LYS A 315 0.74 11.43 2.64
CA LYS A 315 -0.39 11.64 1.72
C LYS A 315 -0.55 13.11 1.39
N ILE A 316 -0.88 13.39 0.14
CA ILE A 316 -1.26 14.73 -0.33
C ILE A 316 -2.69 14.65 -0.86
N MET A 317 -3.47 15.69 -0.61
CA MET A 317 -4.84 15.82 -1.06
C MET A 317 -5.12 17.26 -1.47
N ASP A 318 -5.84 17.45 -2.55
CA ASP A 318 -6.34 18.77 -2.96
C ASP A 318 -7.73 19.00 -2.35
N ASP A 319 -7.82 19.98 -1.49
CA ASP A 319 -9.06 20.34 -0.81
C ASP A 319 -9.67 21.60 -1.45
N PRO A 320 -10.99 21.60 -1.78
CA PRO A 320 -11.63 22.71 -2.46
C PRO A 320 -11.58 24.05 -1.69
N PHE A 321 -11.46 24.00 -0.35
CA PHE A 321 -11.53 25.17 0.51
C PHE A 321 -10.18 25.62 1.05
N VAL A 322 -9.28 24.69 1.28
CA VAL A 322 -7.97 24.94 1.90
C VAL A 322 -6.84 24.90 0.88
N GLY A 323 -7.07 24.30 -0.27
CA GLY A 323 -6.04 23.98 -1.26
C GLY A 323 -5.29 22.70 -0.92
N THR A 324 -4.03 22.60 -1.30
CA THR A 324 -3.24 21.40 -1.05
C THR A 324 -3.00 21.17 0.44
N ILE A 325 -3.39 19.99 0.91
CA ILE A 325 -3.21 19.51 2.28
C ILE A 325 -2.23 18.34 2.24
N THR A 326 -1.22 18.38 3.11
CA THR A 326 -0.23 17.32 3.26
C THR A 326 -0.41 16.63 4.61
N PHE A 327 -0.78 15.36 4.60
CA PHE A 327 -0.87 14.54 5.80
C PHE A 327 0.53 14.09 6.22
N CYS A 328 0.85 14.32 7.48
CA CYS A 328 2.16 14.14 8.05
C CYS A 328 2.12 13.31 9.33
N ARG A 329 3.07 12.38 9.46
CA ARG A 329 3.38 11.69 10.71
C ARG A 329 4.59 12.36 11.35
N ILE A 330 4.46 12.81 12.59
CA ILE A 330 5.56 13.35 13.39
C ILE A 330 6.20 12.19 14.14
N TYR A 331 7.46 11.87 13.82
CA TYR A 331 8.20 10.81 14.50
C TYR A 331 8.99 11.31 15.70
N SER A 332 9.49 12.55 15.65
CA SER A 332 10.24 13.18 16.72
C SER A 332 10.06 14.70 16.71
N GLY A 333 10.28 15.32 17.83
CA GLY A 333 10.24 16.76 18.00
C GLY A 333 8.82 17.32 18.10
N LYS A 334 8.77 18.65 18.08
CA LYS A 334 7.56 19.46 18.17
C LYS A 334 7.44 20.34 16.93
N LEU A 335 6.28 20.38 16.33
CA LEU A 335 5.95 21.34 15.27
C LEU A 335 5.17 22.51 15.83
N GLU A 336 5.51 23.71 15.35
CA GLU A 336 4.78 24.94 15.66
C GLU A 336 4.41 25.67 14.38
N SER A 337 3.28 26.35 14.38
CA SER A 337 2.84 27.18 13.26
C SER A 337 3.88 28.30 13.00
N GLY A 338 4.29 28.46 11.74
CA GLY A 338 5.34 29.41 11.34
C GLY A 338 6.76 28.87 11.38
N MET A 339 6.97 27.65 11.90
CA MET A 339 8.31 27.01 11.97
C MET A 339 8.89 26.77 10.58
N GLY A 340 10.20 27.01 10.42
CA GLY A 340 10.94 26.66 9.22
C GLY A 340 11.43 25.22 9.27
N LEU A 341 11.20 24.45 8.22
CA LEU A 341 11.65 23.07 8.05
C LEU A 341 12.51 22.93 6.81
N LEU A 342 13.28 21.87 6.76
CA LEU A 342 13.99 21.40 5.57
C LEU A 342 13.26 20.19 4.99
N ASN A 343 12.84 20.25 3.73
CA ASN A 343 12.55 19.06 2.95
C ASN A 343 13.88 18.43 2.57
N SER A 344 14.34 17.47 3.37
CA SER A 344 15.66 16.86 3.20
C SER A 344 15.75 15.90 2.02
N THR A 345 14.62 15.46 1.49
CA THR A 345 14.56 14.62 0.29
C THR A 345 14.90 15.42 -0.96
N LYS A 346 14.57 16.72 -0.99
CA LYS A 346 14.76 17.62 -2.14
C LYS A 346 15.73 18.77 -1.88
N ASP A 347 16.25 18.89 -0.67
CA ASP A 347 17.07 20.02 -0.19
C ASP A 347 16.38 21.37 -0.41
N ARG A 348 15.11 21.49 0.04
CA ARG A 348 14.28 22.68 -0.09
C ARG A 348 13.76 23.14 1.27
N LYS A 349 13.73 24.46 1.47
CA LYS A 349 13.17 25.06 2.67
C LYS A 349 11.65 25.14 2.56
N GLU A 350 10.97 24.67 3.59
CA GLU A 350 9.52 24.74 3.75
C GLU A 350 9.16 25.51 5.04
N ARG A 351 7.98 26.06 5.08
CA ARG A 351 7.46 26.72 6.28
C ARG A 351 6.13 26.12 6.68
N VAL A 352 6.00 25.75 7.93
CA VAL A 352 4.75 25.27 8.49
C VAL A 352 3.74 26.43 8.49
N GLY A 353 2.72 26.30 7.66
CA GLY A 353 1.60 27.23 7.62
C GLY A 353 0.55 26.87 8.65
N ARG A 354 -0.65 26.66 8.17
CA ARG A 354 -1.79 26.20 8.96
C ARG A 354 -1.67 24.71 9.24
N MET A 355 -1.83 24.32 10.50
CA MET A 355 -1.86 22.92 10.92
C MET A 355 -3.29 22.55 11.30
N LEU A 356 -3.72 21.37 10.85
CA LEU A 356 -5.08 20.88 11.03
C LEU A 356 -5.04 19.50 11.69
N LEU A 357 -5.90 19.31 12.68
CA LEU A 357 -6.26 18.00 13.17
C LEU A 357 -7.53 17.55 12.43
N MET A 358 -7.47 16.37 11.84
CA MET A 358 -8.57 15.85 11.05
C MET A 358 -9.49 14.98 11.90
N HIS A 359 -10.78 15.22 11.76
CA HIS A 359 -11.85 14.46 12.42
C HIS A 359 -12.87 14.04 11.35
N ALA A 360 -12.50 13.05 10.55
CA ALA A 360 -13.29 12.62 9.39
C ALA A 360 -13.63 13.83 8.47
N ASN A 361 -14.85 14.35 8.51
CA ASN A 361 -15.31 15.47 7.69
C ASN A 361 -15.11 16.85 8.32
N SER A 362 -14.61 16.92 9.56
CA SER A 362 -14.36 18.18 10.25
C SER A 362 -12.87 18.43 10.47
N ARG A 363 -12.50 19.69 10.60
CA ARG A 363 -11.12 20.15 10.74
C ARG A 363 -11.00 21.05 11.94
N GLU A 364 -9.98 20.87 12.73
CA GLU A 364 -9.64 21.72 13.86
C GLU A 364 -8.27 22.36 13.63
N ASP A 365 -8.20 23.68 13.69
CA ASP A 365 -6.93 24.39 13.63
C ASP A 365 -6.14 24.21 14.91
N ILE A 366 -4.91 23.75 14.80
CA ILE A 366 -3.98 23.59 15.91
C ILE A 366 -2.72 24.44 15.71
N LYS A 367 -2.14 24.90 16.80
CA LYS A 367 -0.92 25.72 16.76
C LYS A 367 0.36 24.92 17.01
N GLU A 368 0.23 23.78 17.64
CA GLU A 368 1.33 22.90 18.04
C GLU A 368 0.94 21.45 17.79
N ALA A 369 1.93 20.66 17.41
CA ALA A 369 1.79 19.21 17.24
C ALA A 369 3.10 18.54 17.73
N TYR A 370 3.00 17.31 18.17
CA TYR A 370 4.05 16.63 18.94
C TYR A 370 4.44 15.28 18.33
N ALA A 371 5.56 14.74 18.79
CA ALA A 371 5.97 13.39 18.42
C ALA A 371 4.83 12.38 18.63
N GLY A 372 4.58 11.55 17.64
CA GLY A 372 3.47 10.60 17.62
C GLY A 372 2.17 11.11 16.99
N ASP A 373 2.03 12.42 16.76
CA ASP A 373 0.84 12.97 16.10
C ASP A 373 0.80 12.65 14.60
N ILE A 374 -0.43 12.53 14.11
CA ILE A 374 -0.77 12.55 12.69
C ILE A 374 -1.57 13.83 12.44
N VAL A 375 -1.04 14.72 11.61
CA VAL A 375 -1.60 16.05 11.35
C VAL A 375 -1.62 16.34 9.87
N ALA A 376 -2.44 17.31 9.48
CA ALA A 376 -2.48 17.85 8.13
C ALA A 376 -1.84 19.25 8.11
N LEU A 377 -0.89 19.46 7.20
CA LEU A 377 -0.24 20.74 6.96
C LEU A 377 -0.76 21.34 5.67
N ALA A 378 -1.28 22.56 5.73
CA ALA A 378 -1.77 23.26 4.57
C ALA A 378 -0.68 24.10 3.92
N SER A 379 -0.77 24.27 2.59
CA SER A 379 0.03 25.23 1.81
C SER A 379 1.54 24.96 1.77
N LEU A 380 1.97 23.72 1.92
CA LEU A 380 3.33 23.32 1.56
C LEU A 380 3.49 23.34 0.04
N LYS A 381 4.58 23.95 -0.47
CA LYS A 381 4.68 24.27 -1.90
C LYS A 381 5.26 23.15 -2.75
N GLU A 382 6.30 22.49 -2.26
CA GLU A 382 7.08 21.54 -3.06
C GLU A 382 7.17 20.14 -2.44
N VAL A 383 6.32 19.85 -1.47
CA VAL A 383 6.28 18.55 -0.79
C VAL A 383 5.53 17.54 -1.64
N ARG A 384 6.08 16.33 -1.71
CA ARG A 384 5.43 15.16 -2.32
C ARG A 384 5.30 14.04 -1.29
N THR A 385 4.43 13.10 -1.59
CA THR A 385 4.30 11.88 -0.78
C THR A 385 5.66 11.15 -0.70
N GLY A 386 6.05 10.80 0.53
CA GLY A 386 7.35 10.17 0.82
C GLY A 386 8.46 11.16 1.18
N ASP A 387 8.25 12.47 1.05
CA ASP A 387 9.23 13.47 1.45
C ASP A 387 9.38 13.53 2.97
N THR A 388 10.60 13.76 3.42
CA THR A 388 10.91 14.00 4.83
C THR A 388 11.08 15.49 5.10
N LEU A 389 10.36 15.99 6.11
CA LEU A 389 10.52 17.34 6.64
C LEU A 389 11.21 17.28 7.99
N CYS A 390 12.26 18.06 8.19
CA CYS A 390 13.07 17.95 9.40
C CYS A 390 13.69 19.27 9.86
N ASP A 391 14.35 19.23 11.00
CA ASP A 391 15.17 20.33 11.50
C ASP A 391 16.30 20.63 10.51
N PRO A 392 16.42 21.88 10.02
CA PRO A 392 17.48 22.26 9.06
C PRO A 392 18.90 22.09 9.62
N GLN A 393 19.08 22.14 10.93
CA GLN A 393 20.39 22.01 11.58
C GLN A 393 20.79 20.53 11.77
N LYS A 394 19.81 19.64 11.91
CA LYS A 394 20.02 18.20 12.12
C LYS A 394 19.21 17.41 11.09
N PRO A 395 19.62 17.46 9.81
CA PRO A 395 18.83 16.86 8.76
C PRO A 395 18.80 15.33 8.86
N VAL A 396 17.71 14.76 8.40
CA VAL A 396 17.50 13.32 8.27
C VAL A 396 16.60 13.07 7.08
N VAL A 397 16.90 12.07 6.27
CA VAL A 397 15.99 11.47 5.29
C VAL A 397 15.53 10.16 5.88
N LEU A 398 14.23 10.07 6.15
CA LEU A 398 13.62 8.82 6.56
C LEU A 398 13.56 7.86 5.38
N GLU A 399 13.41 6.57 5.64
CA GLU A 399 13.31 5.56 4.60
C GLU A 399 12.27 5.96 3.52
N LYS A 400 12.69 5.91 2.26
CA LYS A 400 11.82 6.23 1.13
C LYS A 400 10.76 5.15 0.95
N MET A 401 9.55 5.58 0.61
CA MET A 401 8.52 4.66 0.15
C MET A 401 8.84 4.21 -1.28
N GLU A 402 8.77 2.92 -1.52
CA GLU A 402 8.85 2.35 -2.86
C GLU A 402 7.44 2.30 -3.46
N PHE A 403 7.31 2.77 -4.68
CA PHE A 403 6.03 2.79 -5.38
C PHE A 403 6.09 1.84 -6.57
N PRO A 404 5.10 0.94 -6.74
CA PRO A 404 5.07 0.04 -7.89
C PRO A 404 4.89 0.82 -9.19
N ASP A 405 5.47 0.30 -10.26
CA ASP A 405 5.29 0.86 -11.59
C ASP A 405 3.88 0.56 -12.12
N PRO A 406 3.27 1.53 -12.80
CA PRO A 406 1.99 1.32 -13.46
C PRO A 406 2.04 0.20 -14.50
N VAL A 407 0.96 -0.56 -14.62
CA VAL A 407 0.86 -1.72 -15.53
C VAL A 407 -0.13 -1.55 -16.66
N ILE A 408 -0.98 -0.51 -16.59
CA ILE A 408 -1.99 -0.19 -17.59
C ILE A 408 -1.90 1.28 -17.96
N GLU A 409 -2.26 1.61 -19.20
CA GLU A 409 -2.31 2.98 -19.70
C GLU A 409 -3.52 3.24 -20.58
N ILE A 410 -3.98 4.50 -20.58
CA ILE A 410 -5.03 5.01 -21.46
C ILE A 410 -4.58 6.34 -22.07
N ALA A 411 -5.02 6.62 -23.29
CA ALA A 411 -4.88 7.94 -23.89
C ALA A 411 -6.05 8.83 -23.49
N ILE A 412 -5.78 10.10 -23.21
CA ILE A 412 -6.80 11.11 -22.94
C ILE A 412 -6.62 12.30 -23.87
N GLU A 413 -7.71 12.72 -24.50
CA GLU A 413 -7.73 13.84 -25.44
C GLU A 413 -8.80 14.85 -25.03
N PRO A 414 -8.42 16.09 -24.66
CA PRO A 414 -9.37 17.14 -24.29
C PRO A 414 -10.20 17.55 -25.50
N LYS A 415 -11.51 17.84 -25.28
CA LYS A 415 -12.43 18.23 -26.38
C LYS A 415 -12.25 19.68 -26.84
N SER A 416 -11.66 20.54 -26.01
CA SER A 416 -11.46 21.96 -26.30
C SER A 416 -10.13 22.50 -25.74
N LYS A 417 -9.69 23.68 -26.20
CA LYS A 417 -8.51 24.37 -25.62
C LYS A 417 -8.69 24.67 -24.14
N ALA A 418 -9.89 25.06 -23.72
CA ALA A 418 -10.20 25.33 -22.32
C ALA A 418 -10.09 24.05 -21.47
N ASP A 419 -10.50 22.91 -22.02
CA ASP A 419 -10.35 21.61 -21.35
C ASP A 419 -8.88 21.18 -21.28
N GLN A 420 -8.06 21.52 -22.29
CA GLN A 420 -6.64 21.23 -22.27
C GLN A 420 -5.89 21.94 -21.13
N GLU A 421 -6.22 23.23 -20.89
CA GLU A 421 -5.63 23.99 -19.77
C GLU A 421 -6.06 23.38 -18.42
N LYS A 422 -7.35 23.12 -18.25
CA LYS A 422 -7.88 22.47 -17.04
C LYS A 422 -7.27 21.09 -16.83
N LEU A 423 -7.16 20.30 -17.90
CA LEU A 423 -6.59 18.96 -17.85
C LEU A 423 -5.14 18.99 -17.34
N GLY A 424 -4.31 19.90 -17.86
CA GLY A 424 -2.91 20.02 -17.43
C GLY A 424 -2.78 20.30 -15.93
N VAL A 425 -3.57 21.23 -15.41
CA VAL A 425 -3.60 21.57 -13.98
C VAL A 425 -4.12 20.39 -13.14
N ALA A 426 -5.21 19.76 -13.55
CA ALA A 426 -5.81 18.66 -12.84
C ALA A 426 -4.90 17.43 -12.79
N LEU A 427 -4.27 17.08 -13.92
CA LEU A 427 -3.33 15.96 -14.00
C LEU A 427 -2.08 16.17 -13.13
N ALA A 428 -1.55 17.41 -13.07
CA ALA A 428 -0.44 17.72 -12.18
C ALA A 428 -0.79 17.52 -10.71
N LYS A 429 -2.01 17.89 -10.30
CA LYS A 429 -2.52 17.66 -8.94
C LYS A 429 -2.70 16.17 -8.65
N LEU A 430 -3.39 15.44 -9.52
CA LEU A 430 -3.63 14.00 -9.36
C LEU A 430 -2.32 13.18 -9.30
N ALA A 431 -1.33 13.56 -10.11
CA ALA A 431 0.00 12.93 -10.08
C ALA A 431 0.80 13.29 -8.80
N ALA A 432 0.56 14.47 -8.22
CA ALA A 432 1.17 14.83 -6.93
C ALA A 432 0.55 14.08 -5.76
N GLU A 433 -0.77 13.81 -5.83
CA GLU A 433 -1.51 13.05 -4.82
C GLU A 433 -1.13 11.56 -4.85
N ASP A 434 -0.94 11.01 -6.04
CA ASP A 434 -0.81 9.57 -6.26
C ASP A 434 0.43 9.23 -7.11
N PRO A 435 1.56 8.85 -6.50
CA PRO A 435 2.78 8.48 -7.21
C PRO A 435 2.67 7.24 -8.12
N SER A 436 1.65 6.39 -7.95
CA SER A 436 1.37 5.27 -8.86
C SER A 436 0.60 5.71 -10.11
N PHE A 437 0.03 6.90 -10.08
CA PHE A 437 -0.58 7.54 -11.23
C PHE A 437 0.45 8.40 -11.96
N ARG A 438 0.81 8.02 -13.18
CA ARG A 438 1.79 8.76 -13.98
C ARG A 438 1.17 9.32 -15.23
N VAL A 439 1.66 10.48 -15.62
CA VAL A 439 1.23 11.18 -16.83
C VAL A 439 2.45 11.38 -17.72
N SER A 440 2.31 11.04 -18.98
CA SER A 440 3.34 11.26 -20.00
C SER A 440 2.68 11.77 -21.29
N THR A 441 3.47 12.39 -22.15
CA THR A 441 3.04 12.75 -23.50
C THR A 441 3.74 11.81 -24.47
N ASP A 442 2.98 11.19 -25.34
CA ASP A 442 3.53 10.39 -26.44
C ASP A 442 4.27 11.33 -27.42
N PRO A 443 5.58 11.11 -27.66
CA PRO A 443 6.38 11.99 -28.53
C PRO A 443 5.93 11.99 -29.99
N GLU A 444 5.31 10.90 -30.47
CA GLU A 444 4.92 10.75 -31.86
C GLU A 444 3.51 11.29 -32.12
N SER A 445 2.55 10.90 -31.29
CA SER A 445 1.15 11.31 -31.45
C SER A 445 0.82 12.64 -30.78
N GLY A 446 1.65 13.08 -29.82
CA GLY A 446 1.37 14.23 -28.97
C GLY A 446 0.24 13.99 -27.94
N GLN A 447 -0.28 12.78 -27.86
CA GLN A 447 -1.38 12.43 -26.94
C GLN A 447 -0.89 12.39 -25.50
N THR A 448 -1.76 12.79 -24.58
CA THR A 448 -1.54 12.61 -23.14
C THR A 448 -1.89 11.19 -22.73
N ILE A 449 -0.94 10.48 -22.14
CA ILE A 449 -1.07 9.10 -21.68
C ILE A 449 -1.16 9.09 -20.15
N LEU A 450 -2.21 8.50 -19.63
CA LEU A 450 -2.41 8.24 -18.21
C LEU A 450 -2.03 6.79 -17.91
N LYS A 451 -1.21 6.58 -16.87
CA LYS A 451 -0.74 5.25 -16.46
C LYS A 451 -1.17 4.96 -15.03
N GLY A 452 -1.64 3.74 -14.75
CA GLY A 452 -2.14 3.34 -13.45
C GLY A 452 -1.98 1.85 -13.15
N MET A 453 -2.45 1.46 -11.97
CA MET A 453 -2.30 0.10 -11.44
C MET A 453 -3.38 -0.88 -11.94
N GLY A 454 -4.51 -0.39 -12.45
CA GLY A 454 -5.61 -1.19 -12.94
C GLY A 454 -6.70 -0.35 -13.59
N GLU A 455 -7.69 -1.03 -14.21
CA GLU A 455 -8.81 -0.36 -14.89
C GLU A 455 -9.58 0.54 -13.92
N LEU A 456 -9.93 0.02 -12.75
CA LEU A 456 -10.68 0.78 -11.74
C LEU A 456 -9.91 2.02 -11.28
N HIS A 457 -8.59 1.92 -11.11
CA HIS A 457 -7.75 3.04 -10.74
C HIS A 457 -7.84 4.17 -11.78
N LEU A 458 -7.68 3.86 -13.06
CA LEU A 458 -7.77 4.85 -14.13
C LEU A 458 -9.18 5.39 -14.31
N ASP A 459 -10.21 4.55 -14.21
CA ASP A 459 -11.62 4.96 -14.28
C ASP A 459 -11.96 6.01 -13.22
N ILE A 460 -11.48 5.80 -11.99
CA ILE A 460 -11.70 6.75 -10.90
C ILE A 460 -10.97 8.07 -11.16
N LYS A 461 -9.71 8.04 -11.64
CA LYS A 461 -8.98 9.26 -12.00
C LYS A 461 -9.70 10.04 -13.11
N VAL A 462 -10.22 9.36 -14.13
CA VAL A 462 -11.01 9.97 -15.20
C VAL A 462 -12.32 10.55 -14.67
N ASP A 463 -12.99 9.85 -13.78
CA ASP A 463 -14.22 10.33 -13.16
C ASP A 463 -13.98 11.59 -12.31
N ILE A 464 -12.89 11.63 -11.56
CA ILE A 464 -12.47 12.83 -10.80
C ILE A 464 -12.19 14.00 -11.75
N LEU A 465 -11.47 13.77 -12.86
CA LEU A 465 -11.24 14.80 -13.89
C LEU A 465 -12.55 15.40 -14.39
N LYS A 466 -13.54 14.55 -14.67
CA LYS A 466 -14.84 14.96 -15.18
C LYS A 466 -15.70 15.68 -14.12
N ARG A 467 -15.86 15.07 -12.94
CA ARG A 467 -16.77 15.61 -11.90
C ARG A 467 -16.17 16.77 -11.11
N SER A 468 -14.94 16.63 -10.63
CA SER A 468 -14.31 17.61 -9.75
C SER A 468 -13.66 18.76 -10.53
N TYR A 469 -12.95 18.44 -11.61
CA TYR A 469 -12.22 19.44 -12.41
C TYR A 469 -12.98 19.93 -13.63
N LYS A 470 -14.17 19.36 -13.93
CA LYS A 470 -15.03 19.75 -15.05
C LYS A 470 -14.26 19.73 -16.39
N VAL A 471 -13.49 18.68 -16.62
CA VAL A 471 -12.75 18.44 -17.86
C VAL A 471 -13.58 17.54 -18.78
N GLU A 472 -13.83 17.99 -20.00
CA GLU A 472 -14.43 17.17 -21.05
C GLU A 472 -13.32 16.59 -21.94
N ALA A 473 -13.25 15.26 -22.01
CA ALA A 473 -12.20 14.56 -22.76
C ALA A 473 -12.72 13.25 -23.38
N ASN A 474 -12.09 12.84 -24.48
CA ASN A 474 -12.24 11.51 -25.05
C ASN A 474 -11.20 10.59 -24.41
N ILE A 475 -11.63 9.38 -24.07
CA ILE A 475 -10.77 8.37 -23.43
C ILE A 475 -10.55 7.24 -24.41
N GLY A 476 -9.28 6.90 -24.65
CA GLY A 476 -8.89 5.74 -25.44
C GLY A 476 -9.12 4.43 -24.70
N ALA A 477 -9.12 3.32 -25.43
CA ALA A 477 -9.21 1.98 -24.83
C ALA A 477 -7.96 1.68 -23.97
N PRO A 478 -8.11 0.94 -22.85
CA PRO A 478 -6.99 0.52 -22.03
C PRO A 478 -5.96 -0.28 -22.83
N GLN A 479 -4.70 -0.03 -22.56
CA GLN A 479 -3.57 -0.72 -23.17
C GLN A 479 -2.60 -1.24 -22.12
N VAL A 480 -1.90 -2.31 -22.45
CA VAL A 480 -0.93 -2.92 -21.58
C VAL A 480 0.39 -2.15 -21.65
N ALA A 481 1.00 -1.88 -20.51
CA ALA A 481 2.34 -1.34 -20.44
C ALA A 481 3.37 -2.46 -20.61
N TYR A 482 3.71 -2.79 -21.84
CA TYR A 482 4.75 -3.75 -22.18
C TYR A 482 6.15 -3.24 -21.76
N ARG A 483 7.11 -4.17 -21.65
CA ARG A 483 8.52 -3.90 -21.39
C ARG A 483 9.39 -4.67 -22.37
N GLU A 484 10.65 -4.27 -22.49
CA GLU A 484 11.66 -5.02 -23.25
C GLU A 484 12.79 -5.46 -22.33
N ARG A 485 13.40 -6.61 -22.64
CA ARG A 485 14.56 -7.14 -21.92
C ARG A 485 15.48 -7.88 -22.88
N ILE A 486 16.79 -7.77 -22.68
CA ILE A 486 17.75 -8.61 -23.40
C ILE A 486 17.84 -10.00 -22.76
N THR A 487 18.22 -10.99 -23.56
CA THR A 487 18.36 -12.38 -23.12
C THR A 487 19.79 -12.85 -23.02
N ARG A 488 20.73 -12.12 -23.62
CA ARG A 488 22.14 -12.50 -23.64
C ARG A 488 23.07 -11.30 -23.43
N LYS A 489 24.26 -11.59 -22.90
CA LYS A 489 25.34 -10.61 -22.70
C LYS A 489 25.91 -10.16 -24.03
N VAL A 490 26.16 -8.88 -24.15
CA VAL A 490 26.78 -8.25 -25.33
C VAL A 490 27.89 -7.31 -24.88
N THR A 491 29.02 -7.35 -25.60
CA THR A 491 30.09 -6.35 -25.47
C THR A 491 30.07 -5.49 -26.71
N LYS A 492 29.95 -4.17 -26.53
CA LYS A 492 29.91 -3.20 -27.63
C LYS A 492 31.03 -2.17 -27.50
N ASP A 493 31.79 -2.00 -28.58
CA ASP A 493 32.81 -0.97 -28.72
C ASP A 493 32.30 0.00 -29.79
N TYR A 494 32.05 1.25 -29.40
CA TYR A 494 31.45 2.25 -30.28
C TYR A 494 32.27 3.54 -30.31
N VAL A 495 32.54 4.05 -31.53
CA VAL A 495 33.26 5.31 -31.76
C VAL A 495 32.30 6.33 -32.37
N HIS A 496 32.05 7.41 -31.64
CA HIS A 496 31.41 8.61 -32.19
C HIS A 496 32.49 9.58 -32.72
N LYS A 497 32.46 9.82 -34.01
CA LYS A 497 33.37 10.81 -34.66
C LYS A 497 32.57 11.64 -35.63
N LYS A 498 32.59 12.97 -35.44
CA LYS A 498 31.95 13.91 -36.34
C LYS A 498 32.91 15.10 -36.56
N GLN A 499 33.20 15.37 -37.81
CA GLN A 499 33.96 16.56 -38.23
C GLN A 499 33.07 17.43 -39.10
N THR A 500 32.75 18.62 -38.64
CA THR A 500 32.02 19.64 -39.39
C THR A 500 32.79 20.93 -39.16
N GLY A 501 33.31 21.58 -40.18
CA GLY A 501 34.09 22.84 -40.29
C GLY A 501 34.23 23.76 -39.06
N GLY A 502 34.60 23.23 -37.91
CA GLY A 502 34.78 23.83 -36.60
C GLY A 502 35.31 22.80 -35.61
N SER A 503 35.02 22.92 -34.30
CA SER A 503 35.38 21.91 -33.30
C SER A 503 34.67 20.56 -33.60
N GLY A 504 35.46 19.48 -33.74
CA GLY A 504 34.95 18.13 -33.98
C GLY A 504 34.24 17.53 -32.73
N GLN A 505 33.66 16.35 -32.89
CA GLN A 505 33.17 15.55 -31.77
C GLN A 505 33.84 14.18 -31.81
N PHE A 506 34.40 13.73 -30.70
CA PHE A 506 35.03 12.44 -30.57
C PHE A 506 34.70 11.80 -29.20
N ALA A 507 34.24 10.59 -29.22
CA ALA A 507 34.12 9.75 -28.02
C ALA A 507 34.12 8.26 -28.41
N ARG A 508 34.92 7.45 -27.74
CA ARG A 508 34.86 6.01 -27.84
C ARG A 508 34.45 5.44 -26.49
N VAL A 509 33.46 4.57 -26.50
CA VAL A 509 33.01 3.83 -25.31
C VAL A 509 32.96 2.35 -25.61
N LYS A 510 33.48 1.55 -24.68
CA LYS A 510 33.32 0.09 -24.70
C LYS A 510 32.51 -0.31 -23.50
N ILE A 511 31.33 -0.86 -23.75
CA ILE A 511 30.37 -1.27 -22.74
C ILE A 511 30.10 -2.76 -22.78
N VAL A 512 29.86 -3.34 -21.63
CA VAL A 512 29.35 -4.70 -21.46
C VAL A 512 27.93 -4.57 -20.95
N VAL A 513 26.99 -5.17 -21.67
CA VAL A 513 25.56 -5.12 -21.39
C VAL A 513 25.10 -6.52 -21.02
N GLU A 514 24.54 -6.69 -19.84
CA GLU A 514 24.15 -7.99 -19.27
C GLU A 514 22.71 -7.97 -18.82
N PRO A 515 21.93 -9.06 -19.08
CA PRO A 515 20.62 -9.22 -18.49
C PRO A 515 20.75 -9.45 -16.98
N MET A 516 19.81 -8.89 -16.24
CA MET A 516 19.69 -9.02 -14.79
C MET A 516 18.47 -9.90 -14.44
N PRO A 517 18.39 -10.44 -13.21
CA PRO A 517 17.18 -11.10 -12.72
C PRO A 517 15.95 -10.19 -12.84
N ALA A 518 14.77 -10.80 -12.90
CA ALA A 518 13.52 -10.06 -12.97
C ALA A 518 13.36 -9.05 -11.82
N ALA A 519 12.81 -7.87 -12.12
CA ALA A 519 12.60 -6.78 -11.19
C ALA A 519 13.90 -6.17 -10.58
N SER A 520 15.05 -6.36 -11.22
CA SER A 520 16.33 -5.76 -10.79
C SER A 520 16.52 -4.30 -11.27
N GLY A 521 15.71 -3.86 -12.23
CA GLY A 521 15.81 -2.51 -12.79
C GLY A 521 17.05 -2.27 -13.63
N PHE A 522 17.67 -1.09 -13.47
CA PHE A 522 18.87 -0.69 -14.21
C PHE A 522 20.04 -0.45 -13.26
N THR A 523 21.21 -0.98 -13.62
CA THR A 523 22.47 -0.75 -12.90
C THR A 523 23.56 -0.30 -13.85
N PHE A 524 24.23 0.80 -13.50
CA PHE A 524 25.44 1.25 -14.18
C PHE A 524 26.67 1.01 -13.31
N GLU A 525 27.70 0.42 -13.89
CA GLU A 525 28.99 0.17 -13.23
C GLU A 525 30.14 0.77 -14.06
N ASN A 526 30.99 1.56 -13.41
CA ASN A 526 32.20 2.10 -14.05
C ASN A 526 33.42 1.28 -13.64
N LYS A 527 34.09 0.67 -14.62
CA LYS A 527 35.34 -0.09 -14.47
C LYS A 527 36.51 0.47 -15.28
N ILE A 528 36.47 1.75 -15.58
CA ILE A 528 37.57 2.43 -16.27
C ILE A 528 38.83 2.37 -15.41
N VAL A 529 39.93 1.97 -16.03
CA VAL A 529 41.29 1.96 -15.46
C VAL A 529 42.20 2.90 -16.26
N GLY A 530 43.14 3.57 -15.58
CA GLY A 530 44.14 4.38 -16.22
C GLY A 530 43.66 5.69 -16.88
N GLY A 531 42.43 6.13 -16.59
CA GLY A 531 41.91 7.39 -17.10
C GLY A 531 41.52 7.36 -18.57
N ALA A 532 41.26 6.19 -19.15
CA ALA A 532 40.85 6.02 -20.56
C ALA A 532 39.59 6.85 -20.92
N VAL A 533 38.72 7.07 -19.95
CA VAL A 533 37.62 8.05 -19.97
C VAL A 533 37.80 8.98 -18.77
N PRO A 534 37.97 10.28 -18.94
CA PRO A 534 38.05 11.25 -17.87
C PRO A 534 36.78 11.21 -16.98
N LYS A 535 36.98 11.40 -15.68
CA LYS A 535 35.86 11.34 -14.70
C LYS A 535 34.72 12.31 -15.01
N GLU A 536 35.05 13.46 -15.61
CA GLU A 536 34.08 14.49 -16.01
C GLU A 536 33.14 14.06 -17.14
N TYR A 537 33.48 13.03 -17.93
CA TYR A 537 32.68 12.53 -19.04
C TYR A 537 31.81 11.31 -18.65
N ILE A 538 32.07 10.66 -17.50
CA ILE A 538 31.31 9.51 -17.04
C ILE A 538 29.82 9.82 -16.76
N PRO A 539 29.47 10.99 -16.19
CA PRO A 539 28.05 11.38 -16.08
C PRO A 539 27.36 11.51 -17.44
N GLY A 540 28.11 11.94 -18.49
CA GLY A 540 27.60 11.98 -19.86
C GLY A 540 27.29 10.57 -20.40
N VAL A 541 28.17 9.61 -20.14
CA VAL A 541 27.93 8.18 -20.50
C VAL A 541 26.67 7.68 -19.82
N GLU A 542 26.55 7.84 -18.51
CA GLU A 542 25.37 7.37 -17.75
C GLU A 542 24.08 8.01 -18.26
N LYS A 543 24.07 9.32 -18.49
CA LYS A 543 22.93 10.04 -19.05
C LYS A 543 22.56 9.51 -20.45
N GLY A 544 23.56 9.22 -21.30
CA GLY A 544 23.35 8.61 -22.61
C GLY A 544 22.68 7.24 -22.53
N LEU A 545 23.15 6.40 -21.61
CA LEU A 545 22.56 5.08 -21.36
C LEU A 545 21.12 5.20 -20.87
N GLN A 546 20.86 6.03 -19.87
CA GLN A 546 19.53 6.23 -19.30
C GLN A 546 18.51 6.75 -20.33
N SER A 547 18.95 7.57 -21.28
CA SER A 547 18.10 8.10 -22.35
C SER A 547 17.53 7.04 -23.30
N VAL A 548 18.15 5.85 -23.35
CA VAL A 548 17.70 4.72 -24.19
C VAL A 548 16.69 3.83 -23.46
N LEU A 549 16.75 3.80 -22.12
CA LEU A 549 15.92 2.88 -21.35
C LEU A 549 14.42 3.13 -21.49
N GLY A 550 14.01 4.37 -21.79
CA GLY A 550 12.60 4.74 -21.97
C GLY A 550 11.97 4.21 -23.26
N SER A 551 12.80 3.87 -24.27
CA SER A 551 12.33 3.42 -25.58
C SER A 551 13.28 2.38 -26.15
N GLY A 552 12.90 1.10 -26.03
CA GLY A 552 13.65 -0.05 -26.51
C GLY A 552 13.69 -0.15 -28.04
N VAL A 553 14.41 -1.15 -28.53
CA VAL A 553 14.71 -1.34 -29.96
C VAL A 553 13.77 -2.30 -30.67
N LEU A 554 12.91 -3.01 -29.93
CA LEU A 554 12.05 -4.06 -30.48
C LEU A 554 10.68 -3.50 -30.90
N ALA A 555 10.02 -2.75 -30.00
CA ALA A 555 8.72 -2.13 -30.24
C ALA A 555 8.57 -0.77 -29.53
N GLY A 556 9.69 -0.19 -29.07
CA GLY A 556 9.71 1.13 -28.43
C GLY A 556 9.30 1.13 -26.94
N PHE A 557 9.15 -0.02 -26.31
CA PHE A 557 8.79 -0.10 -24.90
C PHE A 557 9.99 0.07 -23.97
N PRO A 558 9.80 0.51 -22.72
CA PRO A 558 10.89 0.66 -21.77
C PRO A 558 11.69 -0.62 -21.56
N VAL A 559 13.03 -0.48 -21.51
CA VAL A 559 13.95 -1.59 -21.26
C VAL A 559 14.20 -1.73 -19.77
N VAL A 560 14.09 -2.97 -19.25
CA VAL A 560 14.24 -3.30 -17.84
C VAL A 560 15.26 -4.41 -17.60
N ASP A 561 15.67 -4.58 -16.34
CA ASP A 561 16.52 -5.66 -15.86
C ASP A 561 17.86 -5.76 -16.61
N LEU A 562 18.58 -4.63 -16.62
CA LEU A 562 19.77 -4.43 -17.40
C LEU A 562 20.91 -3.88 -16.56
N LYS A 563 22.09 -4.51 -16.67
CA LYS A 563 23.34 -3.98 -16.15
C LYS A 563 24.23 -3.55 -17.30
N VAL A 564 24.74 -2.33 -17.23
CA VAL A 564 25.73 -1.81 -18.17
C VAL A 564 27.01 -1.47 -17.43
N THR A 565 28.13 -2.07 -17.87
CA THR A 565 29.45 -1.82 -17.32
C THR A 565 30.28 -1.09 -18.36
N LEU A 566 30.77 0.10 -18.03
CA LEU A 566 31.75 0.82 -18.85
C LEU A 566 33.16 0.28 -18.54
N VAL A 567 33.75 -0.41 -19.50
CA VAL A 567 35.03 -1.14 -19.30
C VAL A 567 36.22 -0.48 -19.93
N ASP A 568 36.05 0.28 -21.03
CA ASP A 568 37.11 0.98 -21.75
C ASP A 568 36.54 2.15 -22.52
N GLY A 569 37.43 3.01 -23.03
CA GLY A 569 37.06 4.13 -23.88
C GLY A 569 38.26 4.88 -24.39
N GLN A 570 38.04 5.96 -25.14
CA GLN A 570 39.07 6.87 -25.62
C GLN A 570 38.48 8.28 -25.77
N TYR A 571 39.24 9.25 -25.41
CA TYR A 571 38.92 10.66 -25.61
C TYR A 571 39.98 11.36 -26.49
N HIS A 572 39.66 12.55 -26.98
CA HIS A 572 40.54 13.43 -27.70
C HIS A 572 40.59 14.79 -26.99
N ASP A 573 41.76 15.31 -26.76
CA ASP A 573 41.99 16.49 -25.91
C ASP A 573 41.17 17.73 -26.32
N VAL A 574 40.84 17.85 -27.62
CA VAL A 574 40.14 19.01 -28.17
C VAL A 574 38.66 18.69 -28.52
N ASP A 575 38.41 17.51 -29.05
CA ASP A 575 37.10 17.14 -29.66
C ASP A 575 36.18 16.35 -28.74
N SER A 576 36.62 16.03 -27.53
CA SER A 576 35.79 15.31 -26.57
C SER A 576 34.99 16.24 -25.64
N SER A 577 33.79 15.85 -25.34
CA SER A 577 32.89 16.54 -24.43
C SER A 577 31.94 15.55 -23.77
N ALA A 578 31.28 15.92 -22.65
CA ALA A 578 30.24 15.15 -22.04
C ALA A 578 29.11 14.79 -23.03
N LEU A 579 28.77 15.71 -23.93
CA LEU A 579 27.77 15.48 -24.98
C LEU A 579 28.22 14.42 -25.99
N ALA A 580 29.52 14.44 -26.43
CA ALA A 580 30.05 13.43 -27.34
C ALA A 580 29.98 12.02 -26.71
N PHE A 581 30.30 11.90 -25.41
CA PHE A 581 30.18 10.65 -24.65
C PHE A 581 28.73 10.25 -24.44
N GLU A 582 27.80 11.18 -24.22
CA GLU A 582 26.35 10.92 -24.16
C GLU A 582 25.87 10.30 -25.48
N ILE A 583 26.24 10.87 -26.62
CA ILE A 583 25.85 10.38 -27.95
C ILE A 583 26.46 8.99 -28.20
N ALA A 584 27.75 8.80 -27.90
CA ALA A 584 28.43 7.51 -28.07
C ALA A 584 27.82 6.41 -27.22
N ALA A 585 27.54 6.68 -25.96
CA ALA A 585 26.90 5.72 -25.05
C ALA A 585 25.48 5.36 -25.50
N ARG A 586 24.69 6.32 -25.93
CA ARG A 586 23.34 6.12 -26.50
C ARG A 586 23.38 5.20 -27.71
N ALA A 587 24.27 5.44 -28.65
CA ALA A 587 24.42 4.63 -29.84
C ALA A 587 24.92 3.21 -29.50
N ALA A 588 25.93 3.09 -28.63
CA ALA A 588 26.49 1.82 -28.19
C ALA A 588 25.40 0.94 -27.53
N LEU A 589 24.60 1.50 -26.66
CA LEU A 589 23.54 0.75 -25.99
C LEU A 589 22.43 0.31 -26.96
N ARG A 590 22.02 1.17 -27.89
CA ARG A 590 21.01 0.80 -28.90
C ARG A 590 21.48 -0.37 -29.77
N GLU A 591 22.74 -0.37 -30.19
CA GLU A 591 23.31 -1.49 -30.94
C GLU A 591 23.40 -2.76 -30.08
N ALA A 592 23.84 -2.64 -28.83
CA ALA A 592 23.92 -3.75 -27.90
C ALA A 592 22.56 -4.37 -27.64
N LEU A 593 21.51 -3.58 -27.51
CA LEU A 593 20.13 -4.07 -27.33
C LEU A 593 19.65 -4.86 -28.56
N ARG A 594 19.97 -4.43 -29.78
CA ARG A 594 19.65 -5.18 -31.01
C ARG A 594 20.35 -6.52 -31.06
N GLU A 595 21.61 -6.57 -30.67
CA GLU A 595 22.42 -7.79 -30.64
C GLU A 595 22.10 -8.69 -29.43
N GLY A 596 21.57 -8.13 -28.34
CA GLY A 596 21.29 -8.79 -27.06
C GLY A 596 20.10 -9.77 -27.06
N GLY A 597 19.41 -9.92 -28.20
CA GLY A 597 18.23 -10.77 -28.28
C GLY A 597 17.10 -10.20 -27.43
N SER A 598 16.70 -8.97 -27.73
CA SER A 598 15.58 -8.31 -27.04
C SER A 598 14.29 -9.10 -27.16
N VAL A 599 13.56 -9.25 -26.07
CA VAL A 599 12.25 -9.89 -25.98
C VAL A 599 11.25 -8.95 -25.32
N LEU A 600 9.98 -9.14 -25.70
CA LEU A 600 8.87 -8.38 -25.14
C LEU A 600 8.40 -9.06 -23.84
N LEU A 601 8.10 -8.25 -22.83
CA LEU A 601 7.54 -8.69 -21.57
C LEU A 601 6.12 -8.11 -21.40
N GLU A 602 5.23 -8.92 -20.85
CA GLU A 602 3.86 -8.55 -20.49
C GLU A 602 3.60 -8.70 -18.99
N PRO A 603 2.75 -7.87 -18.38
CA PRO A 603 2.38 -8.04 -16.98
C PRO A 603 1.44 -9.24 -16.82
N ILE A 604 1.78 -10.09 -15.85
CA ILE A 604 0.98 -11.25 -15.44
C ILE A 604 0.24 -10.89 -14.15
N MET A 605 -1.06 -11.17 -14.16
CA MET A 605 -1.95 -10.92 -13.05
C MET A 605 -2.21 -12.22 -12.28
N LYS A 606 -2.09 -12.18 -10.96
CA LYS A 606 -2.64 -13.22 -10.09
C LYS A 606 -4.15 -13.00 -9.98
N VAL A 607 -4.90 -13.91 -10.55
CA VAL A 607 -6.37 -13.88 -10.57
C VAL A 607 -6.89 -14.92 -9.60
N GLU A 608 -7.90 -14.54 -8.81
CA GLU A 608 -8.65 -15.46 -8.00
C GLU A 608 -10.14 -15.27 -8.30
N ALA A 609 -10.77 -16.30 -8.83
CA ALA A 609 -12.19 -16.33 -9.15
C ALA A 609 -12.93 -17.19 -8.12
N VAL A 610 -13.96 -16.62 -7.49
CA VAL A 610 -14.84 -17.30 -6.53
C VAL A 610 -16.17 -17.57 -7.19
N THR A 611 -16.53 -18.84 -7.32
CA THR A 611 -17.71 -19.28 -8.07
C THR A 611 -18.42 -20.44 -7.38
N PRO A 612 -19.75 -20.56 -7.53
CA PRO A 612 -20.45 -21.79 -7.16
C PRO A 612 -19.90 -22.99 -7.94
N GLU A 613 -19.97 -24.18 -7.33
CA GLU A 613 -19.41 -25.42 -7.88
C GLU A 613 -19.86 -25.70 -9.31
N GLU A 614 -21.13 -25.45 -9.61
CA GLU A 614 -21.74 -25.68 -10.94
C GLU A 614 -21.09 -24.90 -12.09
N TYR A 615 -20.43 -23.77 -11.82
CA TYR A 615 -19.75 -22.94 -12.82
C TYR A 615 -18.24 -23.12 -12.87
N THR A 616 -17.66 -23.93 -11.97
CA THR A 616 -16.21 -24.09 -11.83
C THR A 616 -15.54 -24.50 -13.14
N GLY A 617 -16.10 -25.47 -13.84
CA GLY A 617 -15.57 -25.92 -15.13
C GLY A 617 -15.60 -24.83 -16.20
N SER A 618 -16.67 -24.04 -16.26
CA SER A 618 -16.81 -22.93 -17.21
C SER A 618 -15.79 -21.82 -16.93
N VAL A 619 -15.58 -21.48 -15.65
CA VAL A 619 -14.62 -20.45 -15.24
C VAL A 619 -13.19 -20.88 -15.53
N ILE A 620 -12.81 -22.14 -15.22
CA ILE A 620 -11.51 -22.71 -15.56
C ILE A 620 -11.29 -22.72 -17.08
N GLY A 621 -12.29 -23.13 -17.85
CA GLY A 621 -12.23 -23.11 -19.30
C GLY A 621 -12.00 -21.73 -19.88
N ASP A 622 -12.71 -20.72 -19.38
CA ASP A 622 -12.53 -19.33 -19.82
C ASP A 622 -11.15 -18.77 -19.43
N LEU A 623 -10.68 -18.99 -18.20
CA LEU A 623 -9.34 -18.57 -17.78
C LEU A 623 -8.24 -19.22 -18.64
N ASN A 624 -8.36 -20.50 -18.97
CA ASN A 624 -7.44 -21.19 -19.88
C ASN A 624 -7.47 -20.57 -21.28
N SER A 625 -8.66 -20.21 -21.81
CA SER A 625 -8.80 -19.55 -23.12
C SER A 625 -8.12 -18.17 -23.15
N ARG A 626 -7.95 -17.55 -22.00
CA ARG A 626 -7.26 -16.27 -21.79
C ARG A 626 -5.76 -16.43 -21.54
N ARG A 627 -5.18 -17.56 -21.91
CA ARG A 627 -3.76 -17.88 -21.64
C ARG A 627 -3.44 -17.99 -20.14
N GLY A 628 -4.46 -18.20 -19.31
CA GLY A 628 -4.31 -18.39 -17.90
C GLY A 628 -3.66 -19.71 -17.55
N GLN A 629 -2.78 -19.72 -16.55
CA GLN A 629 -2.19 -20.89 -15.95
C GLN A 629 -2.84 -21.13 -14.59
N ILE A 630 -3.69 -22.15 -14.51
CA ILE A 630 -4.36 -22.50 -13.24
C ILE A 630 -3.31 -22.96 -12.25
N GLN A 631 -3.24 -22.30 -11.09
CA GLN A 631 -2.30 -22.61 -10.01
C GLN A 631 -2.90 -23.54 -8.98
N GLY A 632 -4.22 -23.47 -8.79
CA GLY A 632 -4.92 -24.28 -7.81
C GLY A 632 -6.42 -24.04 -7.78
N GLN A 633 -7.08 -24.92 -7.08
CA GLN A 633 -8.50 -24.83 -6.76
C GLN A 633 -8.68 -25.14 -5.28
N ASP A 634 -9.45 -24.35 -4.59
CA ASP A 634 -9.73 -24.50 -3.16
C ASP A 634 -11.23 -24.29 -2.89
N MET A 635 -11.71 -24.70 -1.73
CA MET A 635 -13.10 -24.49 -1.31
C MET A 635 -13.18 -23.46 -0.17
N ARG A 636 -14.03 -22.45 -0.35
CA ARG A 636 -14.39 -21.50 0.71
C ARG A 636 -15.90 -21.53 0.96
N GLY A 637 -16.29 -22.16 2.07
CA GLY A 637 -17.70 -22.40 2.34
C GLY A 637 -18.32 -23.25 1.21
N ASN A 638 -19.34 -22.71 0.56
CA ASN A 638 -20.04 -23.37 -0.56
C ASN A 638 -19.56 -22.89 -1.93
N ALA A 639 -18.44 -22.21 -2.01
CA ALA A 639 -17.91 -21.69 -3.26
C ALA A 639 -16.52 -22.27 -3.56
N ASN A 640 -16.25 -22.53 -4.83
CA ASN A 640 -14.93 -22.89 -5.32
C ASN A 640 -14.13 -21.63 -5.63
N VAL A 641 -12.86 -21.65 -5.26
CA VAL A 641 -11.89 -20.60 -5.51
C VAL A 641 -10.87 -21.12 -6.50
N ILE A 642 -10.76 -20.46 -7.64
CA ILE A 642 -9.84 -20.80 -8.71
C ILE A 642 -8.74 -19.75 -8.73
N SER A 643 -7.50 -20.15 -8.50
CA SER A 643 -6.32 -19.29 -8.59
C SER A 643 -5.61 -19.52 -9.94
N ALA A 644 -5.32 -18.44 -10.65
CA ALA A 644 -4.65 -18.50 -11.95
C ALA A 644 -3.69 -17.33 -12.15
N MET A 645 -2.64 -17.55 -12.96
CA MET A 645 -1.79 -16.49 -13.50
C MET A 645 -2.24 -16.20 -14.93
N VAL A 646 -2.66 -14.97 -15.21
CA VAL A 646 -3.24 -14.58 -16.49
C VAL A 646 -2.61 -13.28 -16.99
N PRO A 647 -2.23 -13.20 -18.29
CA PRO A 647 -1.75 -11.95 -18.86
C PRO A 647 -2.81 -10.86 -18.79
N LEU A 648 -2.42 -9.65 -18.37
CA LEU A 648 -3.34 -8.51 -18.24
C LEU A 648 -4.08 -8.21 -19.54
N ALA A 649 -3.41 -8.35 -20.69
CA ALA A 649 -4.01 -8.13 -22.01
C ALA A 649 -5.28 -8.96 -22.25
N ASN A 650 -5.37 -10.13 -21.63
CA ASN A 650 -6.50 -11.05 -21.77
C ASN A 650 -7.56 -10.88 -20.69
N MET A 651 -7.37 -9.97 -19.73
CA MET A 651 -8.29 -9.75 -18.61
C MET A 651 -9.21 -8.55 -18.79
N PHE A 652 -8.97 -7.68 -19.78
CA PHE A 652 -9.86 -6.56 -20.03
C PHE A 652 -11.31 -7.02 -20.28
N GLY A 653 -12.24 -6.39 -19.58
CA GLY A 653 -13.65 -6.73 -19.68
C GLY A 653 -14.06 -8.07 -19.05
N TYR A 654 -13.17 -8.76 -18.34
CA TYR A 654 -13.43 -10.07 -17.75
C TYR A 654 -14.64 -10.09 -16.80
N VAL A 655 -14.89 -9.00 -16.09
CA VAL A 655 -16.05 -8.87 -15.18
C VAL A 655 -17.37 -9.17 -15.88
N ASN A 656 -17.54 -8.69 -17.10
CA ASN A 656 -18.76 -8.89 -17.88
C ASN A 656 -18.90 -10.35 -18.35
N THR A 657 -17.80 -10.95 -18.80
CA THR A 657 -17.76 -12.35 -19.20
C THR A 657 -18.08 -13.27 -18.02
N LEU A 658 -17.44 -13.03 -16.89
CA LEU A 658 -17.64 -13.82 -15.67
C LEU A 658 -19.10 -13.74 -15.18
N ARG A 659 -19.68 -12.53 -15.15
CA ARG A 659 -21.08 -12.33 -14.76
C ARG A 659 -22.05 -13.03 -15.72
N SER A 660 -21.83 -12.93 -17.02
CA SER A 660 -22.68 -13.59 -18.01
C SER A 660 -22.63 -15.12 -17.87
N MET A 661 -21.46 -15.68 -17.69
CA MET A 661 -21.20 -17.12 -17.58
C MET A 661 -21.76 -17.71 -16.29
N THR A 662 -21.79 -16.95 -15.20
CA THR A 662 -22.17 -17.41 -13.87
C THR A 662 -23.47 -16.79 -13.34
N GLN A 663 -24.24 -16.16 -14.23
CA GLN A 663 -25.49 -15.46 -13.87
C GLN A 663 -25.31 -14.43 -12.73
N GLY A 664 -24.15 -13.76 -12.72
CA GLY A 664 -23.80 -12.79 -11.69
C GLY A 664 -23.39 -13.37 -10.33
N ARG A 665 -23.27 -14.70 -10.22
CA ARG A 665 -23.00 -15.37 -8.93
C ARG A 665 -21.52 -15.55 -8.62
N ALA A 666 -20.64 -15.35 -9.58
CA ALA A 666 -19.17 -15.37 -9.36
C ALA A 666 -18.60 -13.97 -9.23
N THR A 667 -17.54 -13.89 -8.46
CA THR A 667 -16.72 -12.69 -8.29
C THR A 667 -15.26 -13.03 -8.60
N PHE A 668 -14.45 -12.04 -8.89
CA PHE A 668 -13.02 -12.23 -9.02
C PHE A 668 -12.24 -11.04 -8.49
N THR A 669 -11.01 -11.31 -8.12
CA THR A 669 -10.00 -10.30 -7.83
C THR A 669 -8.79 -10.57 -8.71
N MET A 670 -8.08 -9.53 -9.11
CA MET A 670 -6.78 -9.67 -9.77
C MET A 670 -5.82 -8.62 -9.26
N GLN A 671 -4.54 -8.99 -9.20
CA GLN A 671 -3.46 -8.10 -8.79
C GLN A 671 -2.24 -8.38 -9.65
N PHE A 672 -1.42 -7.36 -9.90
CA PHE A 672 -0.14 -7.54 -10.58
C PHE A 672 0.76 -8.48 -9.77
N ASP A 673 1.37 -9.45 -10.45
CA ASP A 673 2.32 -10.37 -9.84
C ASP A 673 3.74 -10.14 -10.37
N HIS A 674 3.97 -10.32 -11.67
CA HIS A 674 5.28 -10.16 -12.30
C HIS A 674 5.17 -9.86 -13.80
N TYR A 675 6.30 -9.54 -14.42
CA TYR A 675 6.45 -9.50 -15.88
C TYR A 675 6.99 -10.83 -16.41
N GLU A 676 6.42 -11.35 -17.49
CA GLU A 676 6.85 -12.56 -18.16
C GLU A 676 7.05 -12.32 -19.66
N GLN A 677 7.88 -13.15 -20.29
CA GLN A 677 8.13 -13.04 -21.73
C GLN A 677 6.88 -13.39 -22.53
N VAL A 678 6.54 -12.53 -23.48
CA VAL A 678 5.42 -12.73 -24.40
C VAL A 678 5.74 -13.87 -25.37
N PRO A 679 4.79 -14.79 -25.63
CA PRO A 679 4.96 -15.80 -26.69
C PRO A 679 5.21 -15.18 -28.06
N SER A 680 6.00 -15.84 -28.90
CA SER A 680 6.50 -15.27 -30.16
C SER A 680 5.39 -14.83 -31.13
N ASN A 681 4.28 -15.56 -31.21
CA ASN A 681 3.11 -15.20 -32.03
C ASN A 681 2.46 -13.90 -31.54
N VAL A 682 2.24 -13.76 -30.24
CA VAL A 682 1.66 -12.55 -29.63
C VAL A 682 2.65 -11.38 -29.73
N ALA A 683 3.94 -11.64 -29.54
CA ALA A 683 4.97 -10.61 -29.68
C ALA A 683 4.98 -9.99 -31.09
N GLN A 684 4.80 -10.80 -32.15
CA GLN A 684 4.70 -10.32 -33.52
C GLN A 684 3.45 -9.43 -33.74
N GLU A 685 2.31 -9.81 -33.19
CA GLU A 685 1.10 -9.01 -33.25
C GLU A 685 1.26 -7.65 -32.55
N VAL A 686 1.87 -7.66 -31.34
CA VAL A 686 2.16 -6.44 -30.59
C VAL A 686 3.14 -5.55 -31.34
N GLN A 687 4.23 -6.11 -31.87
CA GLN A 687 5.20 -5.37 -32.66
C GLN A 687 4.57 -4.74 -33.90
N ALA A 688 3.74 -5.48 -34.64
CA ALA A 688 3.04 -4.95 -35.82
C ALA A 688 2.06 -3.81 -35.47
N LYS A 689 1.51 -3.81 -34.26
CA LYS A 689 0.61 -2.75 -33.79
C LYS A 689 1.33 -1.47 -33.43
N TYR A 690 2.57 -1.56 -32.97
CA TYR A 690 3.36 -0.42 -32.44
C TYR A 690 4.58 -0.07 -33.31
N ALA A 691 4.81 -0.79 -34.43
CA ALA A 691 5.77 -0.44 -35.46
C ALA A 691 5.14 0.56 -36.45
#